data_6c2bb7f8465fcfff4676c2d17562eb26
#
_entry.id   6c2bb7f8465fcfff4676c2d17562eb26
#
_cell.length_a   1.000
_cell.length_b   1.000
_cell.length_c   1.000
_cell.angle_alpha   90.00
_cell.angle_beta   90.00
_cell.angle_gamma   90.00
#
_symmetry.space_group_name_H-M   'P 1'
#
loop_
_entity.id
_entity.type
_entity.pdbx_description
1 polymer ?
#
loop_
_entity_poly.entity_id
_entity_poly.type
_entity_poly.pdbx_seq_one_letter_code
_entity_poly.pdbx_strand_id
1 'polypeptide(L)'
;APGEHVYGLGDKTGGLDRRGQSFVDWNSDAYGFGASTDPIYKSIPFFIASGEGGGAYGVLLDNTWRSWFDFGHRAADRIEMGAEHGPIDYYVIAGPGVGDVTRRYADLTGHAPLPPRWALGYQQSRYSYMSEEEVRSIAARLRAERIPTDVIWLDIDYQDRNRPFTVNTQTFPHFAAMVHDLDTLGIKAVAIVDLHVADAPGQGYAPYDSGTAGDHFLRRADGSTYVGIVWPGRAVFPEFTDAGARRWWGTLFAPFVHDGVAGFWNDMNEPAIFDDPAKTMPADVRHRIASDDFAPRTATHAEIHNVYGMLNTRATYDGLRALAPDERAFVMTRASYAGGQRYAATWTGDNSATWDHLRLAVAQTLNLGLSGFAYTGTDVGGFAGGPPPDLMTRWFEYSAFLPVFRDHSAKGTPRAEPWLDGPEQLAIRRHYVEARYRLMPFLYGLAEANARTGDPLARPLIYDFPGTDVHDCDTTMSFTLGGRLLIAGAPRPEQRNSYDACLPTGTWYDYWTGAAVTPQPSVSGPFGTLTLTPRLDLLPVFVRAGTILPRAPLVQSTSQRPDGPLELDVYPGPDCRGEIYDDDGHSMGFARGMFLRQQVTCAADASGVARVTLAPREGHFAPWWNAIRLTIHGGVDYTARIGGKAVAERDGGFTFADQPQGAVIELDRR
;
A
#
# COMPACT_ATOMS: atom_id res chain seq x y z
N ALA A 1 17.65 -14.02 21.05
CA ALA A 1 19.10 -14.19 21.31
C ALA A 1 19.79 -12.82 21.32
N PRO A 2 21.02 -12.67 21.89
CA PRO A 2 21.82 -11.46 21.66
C PRO A 2 21.98 -11.22 20.16
N GLY A 3 21.87 -9.96 19.72
CA GLY A 3 21.94 -9.63 18.29
C GLY A 3 20.73 -10.04 17.45
N GLU A 4 19.63 -10.45 18.08
CA GLU A 4 18.38 -10.73 17.39
C GLU A 4 17.54 -9.46 17.29
N HIS A 5 17.01 -9.19 16.11
CA HIS A 5 16.15 -8.06 15.76
C HIS A 5 14.75 -8.55 15.46
N VAL A 6 13.75 -7.71 15.68
CA VAL A 6 12.34 -8.08 15.55
C VAL A 6 11.59 -7.09 14.69
N TYR A 7 10.80 -7.58 13.73
CA TYR A 7 10.01 -6.82 12.78
C TYR A 7 8.56 -7.30 12.77
N GLY A 8 7.66 -6.53 12.18
CA GLY A 8 6.26 -6.93 12.03
C GLY A 8 5.35 -6.27 13.05
N LEU A 9 4.37 -7.01 13.59
CA LEU A 9 3.20 -6.55 14.34
C LEU A 9 2.34 -5.52 13.57
N GLY A 10 2.52 -5.44 12.26
CA GLY A 10 1.73 -4.56 11.41
C GLY A 10 1.84 -3.08 11.81
N ASP A 11 0.69 -2.48 12.12
CA ASP A 11 0.57 -1.04 12.38
C ASP A 11 0.84 -0.71 13.86
N LYS A 12 2.09 -0.48 14.18
CA LYS A 12 2.55 -0.03 15.49
C LYS A 12 3.43 1.20 15.35
N THR A 13 3.41 2.06 16.35
CA THR A 13 4.34 3.19 16.46
C THR A 13 5.75 2.68 16.81
N GLY A 14 6.70 3.60 16.98
CA GLY A 14 8.09 3.25 17.30
C GLY A 14 8.96 2.98 16.07
N GLY A 15 10.13 2.41 16.29
CA GLY A 15 11.13 2.15 15.25
C GLY A 15 10.75 1.00 14.32
N LEU A 16 11.47 0.88 13.20
CA LEU A 16 11.35 -0.24 12.28
C LEU A 16 11.66 -1.58 12.99
N ASP A 17 12.73 -1.63 13.76
CA ASP A 17 13.06 -2.74 14.66
C ASP A 17 12.26 -2.60 15.96
N ARG A 18 11.58 -3.65 16.34
CA ARG A 18 10.73 -3.74 17.55
C ARG A 18 11.50 -4.18 18.80
N ARG A 19 12.78 -4.54 18.67
CA ARG A 19 13.60 -4.99 19.81
C ARG A 19 13.66 -3.92 20.90
N GLY A 20 13.54 -4.34 22.17
CA GLY A 20 13.51 -3.46 23.34
C GLY A 20 12.18 -2.75 23.58
N GLN A 21 11.14 -3.05 22.81
CA GLN A 21 9.82 -2.42 22.91
C GLN A 21 8.76 -3.45 23.33
N SER A 22 7.61 -2.96 23.80
CA SER A 22 6.43 -3.78 24.09
C SER A 22 5.19 -3.17 23.43
N PHE A 23 4.24 -4.03 23.03
CA PHE A 23 3.05 -3.63 22.27
C PHE A 23 1.81 -4.38 22.71
N VAL A 24 0.66 -3.75 22.54
CA VAL A 24 -0.68 -4.30 22.77
C VAL A 24 -1.42 -4.40 21.45
N ASP A 25 -2.00 -5.56 21.18
CA ASP A 25 -2.93 -5.75 20.05
C ASP A 25 -4.37 -5.58 20.53
N TRP A 26 -4.90 -4.41 20.22
CA TRP A 26 -6.29 -4.00 20.44
C TRP A 26 -6.63 -2.87 19.48
N ASN A 27 -7.50 -3.11 18.50
CA ASN A 27 -7.86 -2.12 17.51
C ASN A 27 -8.42 -0.87 18.19
N SER A 28 -7.82 0.28 17.97
CA SER A 28 -8.17 1.51 18.71
C SER A 28 -8.15 2.72 17.79
N ASP A 29 -9.20 3.55 17.85
CA ASP A 29 -9.16 4.87 17.25
C ASP A 29 -8.14 5.74 18.01
N ALA A 30 -7.05 6.05 17.36
CA ALA A 30 -5.88 6.72 17.94
C ALA A 30 -5.63 8.08 17.31
N TYR A 31 -6.66 8.86 17.03
CA TYR A 31 -6.51 10.22 16.49
C TYR A 31 -5.48 11.03 17.27
N GLY A 32 -4.51 11.60 16.54
CA GLY A 32 -3.43 12.37 17.16
C GLY A 32 -2.35 11.52 17.84
N PHE A 33 -2.21 10.24 17.45
CA PHE A 33 -1.16 9.37 17.98
C PHE A 33 0.24 9.97 17.79
N GLY A 34 1.15 9.62 18.68
CA GLY A 34 2.57 10.00 18.62
C GLY A 34 3.48 8.78 18.53
N ALA A 35 4.78 9.01 18.60
CA ALA A 35 5.82 7.99 18.40
C ALA A 35 5.78 6.81 19.39
N SER A 36 5.05 6.93 20.49
CA SER A 36 4.93 5.90 21.53
C SER A 36 3.48 5.52 21.85
N THR A 37 2.51 5.95 21.06
CA THR A 37 1.10 5.60 21.28
C THR A 37 0.89 4.13 20.92
N ASP A 38 0.35 3.36 21.87
CA ASP A 38 -0.04 1.97 21.68
C ASP A 38 -1.21 1.65 22.64
N PRO A 39 -2.24 0.94 22.19
CA PRO A 39 -2.48 0.42 20.84
C PRO A 39 -2.96 1.49 19.85
N ILE A 40 -2.91 1.13 18.54
CA ILE A 40 -3.49 1.92 17.44
C ILE A 40 -4.31 1.02 16.50
N TYR A 41 -4.96 1.59 15.53
CA TYR A 41 -5.98 1.16 14.57
C TYR A 41 -6.14 -0.33 14.27
N LYS A 42 -5.06 -1.13 14.13
CA LYS A 42 -5.14 -2.54 13.70
C LYS A 42 -4.19 -3.46 14.45
N SER A 43 -4.59 -4.70 14.59
CA SER A 43 -3.88 -5.75 15.34
C SER A 43 -3.46 -6.87 14.40
N ILE A 44 -2.15 -7.07 14.24
CA ILE A 44 -1.62 -8.18 13.46
C ILE A 44 -0.61 -8.91 14.34
N PRO A 45 -1.02 -9.94 15.09
CA PRO A 45 -0.20 -10.61 16.11
C PRO A 45 0.86 -11.53 15.47
N PHE A 46 1.63 -10.99 14.52
CA PHE A 46 2.67 -11.67 13.77
C PHE A 46 3.96 -10.86 13.79
N PHE A 47 5.05 -11.48 14.21
CA PHE A 47 6.38 -10.90 14.15
C PHE A 47 7.38 -11.83 13.49
N ILE A 48 8.46 -11.25 12.99
CA ILE A 48 9.62 -11.94 12.41
C ILE A 48 10.83 -11.59 13.25
N ALA A 49 11.53 -12.58 13.75
CA ALA A 49 12.83 -12.43 14.39
C ALA A 49 13.94 -12.83 13.41
N SER A 50 15.00 -12.01 13.34
CA SER A 50 16.16 -12.25 12.48
C SER A 50 17.44 -12.08 13.30
N GLY A 51 18.32 -13.06 13.22
CA GLY A 51 19.62 -13.06 13.92
C GLY A 51 20.78 -12.61 13.05
N GLU A 52 21.95 -12.41 13.67
CA GLU A 52 23.18 -11.95 13.05
C GLU A 52 23.64 -12.77 11.83
N GLY A 53 23.32 -14.05 11.74
CA GLY A 53 23.63 -14.90 10.58
C GLY A 53 22.64 -14.80 9.41
N GLY A 54 21.66 -13.89 9.46
CA GLY A 54 20.62 -13.74 8.43
C GLY A 54 19.51 -14.80 8.50
N GLY A 55 19.58 -15.76 9.42
CA GLY A 55 18.50 -16.72 9.70
C GLY A 55 17.29 -16.03 10.33
N ALA A 56 16.07 -16.42 9.91
CA ALA A 56 14.85 -15.82 10.40
C ALA A 56 13.78 -16.86 10.77
N TYR A 57 12.91 -16.50 11.70
CA TYR A 57 11.67 -17.21 11.99
C TYR A 57 10.53 -16.22 12.25
N GLY A 58 9.30 -16.61 11.96
CA GLY A 58 8.11 -15.86 12.30
C GLY A 58 7.30 -16.54 13.38
N VAL A 59 6.56 -15.77 14.16
CA VAL A 59 5.57 -16.27 15.12
C VAL A 59 4.25 -15.54 14.89
N LEU A 60 3.19 -16.28 14.62
CA LEU A 60 1.81 -15.80 14.59
C LEU A 60 1.08 -16.33 15.83
N LEU A 61 0.60 -15.45 16.69
CA LEU A 61 -0.31 -15.79 17.79
C LEU A 61 -1.75 -15.82 17.24
N ASP A 62 -2.34 -17.00 17.11
CA ASP A 62 -3.70 -17.17 16.61
C ASP A 62 -4.72 -17.01 17.75
N ASN A 63 -4.91 -15.77 18.19
CA ASN A 63 -5.81 -15.43 19.28
C ASN A 63 -6.39 -14.02 19.05
N THR A 64 -7.71 -13.91 18.95
CA THR A 64 -8.44 -12.67 18.60
C THR A 64 -8.68 -11.74 19.79
N TRP A 65 -8.46 -12.19 21.02
CA TRP A 65 -8.59 -11.39 22.22
C TRP A 65 -7.50 -10.33 22.31
N ARG A 66 -7.66 -9.39 23.22
CA ARG A 66 -6.59 -8.44 23.54
C ARG A 66 -5.33 -9.22 23.91
N SER A 67 -4.24 -8.95 23.21
CA SER A 67 -2.97 -9.62 23.37
C SER A 67 -1.82 -8.63 23.51
N TRP A 68 -0.64 -9.12 23.93
CA TRP A 68 0.55 -8.29 24.08
C TRP A 68 1.81 -9.03 23.66
N PHE A 69 2.81 -8.24 23.28
CA PHE A 69 4.15 -8.70 22.92
C PHE A 69 5.19 -7.85 23.63
N ASP A 70 6.18 -8.47 24.24
CA ASP A 70 7.34 -7.82 24.85
C ASP A 70 8.61 -8.37 24.22
N PHE A 71 9.36 -7.52 23.52
CA PHE A 71 10.56 -7.91 22.79
C PHE A 71 11.84 -7.54 23.54
N GLY A 72 11.87 -7.76 24.84
CA GLY A 72 13.00 -7.46 25.70
C GLY A 72 12.93 -6.08 26.36
N HIS A 73 11.74 -5.47 26.43
CA HIS A 73 11.51 -4.23 27.16
C HIS A 73 11.61 -4.45 28.68
N ARG A 74 10.94 -5.51 29.18
CA ARG A 74 10.97 -5.88 30.61
C ARG A 74 12.24 -6.64 30.99
N ALA A 75 12.70 -7.52 30.12
CA ALA A 75 13.89 -8.35 30.33
C ALA A 75 14.58 -8.58 28.98
N ALA A 76 15.78 -8.01 28.81
CA ALA A 76 16.50 -7.96 27.54
C ALA A 76 16.81 -9.32 26.90
N ASP A 77 16.77 -10.41 27.70
CA ASP A 77 17.13 -11.78 27.29
C ASP A 77 15.95 -12.63 26.83
N ARG A 78 14.72 -12.08 26.78
CA ARG A 78 13.53 -12.88 26.42
C ARG A 78 12.53 -12.11 25.56
N ILE A 79 11.71 -12.87 24.85
CA ILE A 79 10.48 -12.41 24.18
C ILE A 79 9.31 -13.02 24.96
N GLU A 80 8.33 -12.21 25.31
CA GLU A 80 7.10 -12.64 25.98
C GLU A 80 5.89 -12.28 25.12
N MET A 81 4.91 -13.16 25.03
CA MET A 81 3.62 -12.87 24.38
C MET A 81 2.49 -13.53 25.16
N GLY A 82 1.32 -12.94 25.09
CA GLY A 82 0.14 -13.48 25.75
C GLY A 82 -1.15 -12.82 25.31
N ALA A 83 -2.27 -13.35 25.79
CA ALA A 83 -3.61 -12.82 25.55
C ALA A 83 -4.42 -12.83 26.85
N GLU A 84 -5.42 -11.94 26.96
CA GLU A 84 -6.27 -11.85 28.16
C GLU A 84 -7.12 -13.12 28.36
N HIS A 85 -7.55 -13.75 27.26
CA HIS A 85 -8.36 -14.96 27.27
C HIS A 85 -8.11 -15.82 26.02
N GLY A 86 -8.79 -16.95 25.95
CA GLY A 86 -8.67 -17.91 24.84
C GLY A 86 -7.47 -18.85 24.97
N PRO A 87 -7.29 -19.76 24.03
CA PRO A 87 -6.17 -20.67 24.00
C PRO A 87 -4.87 -19.96 23.64
N ILE A 88 -3.75 -20.48 24.11
CA ILE A 88 -2.42 -20.14 23.57
C ILE A 88 -2.20 -21.03 22.34
N ASP A 89 -2.62 -20.53 21.19
CA ASP A 89 -2.40 -21.15 19.89
C ASP A 89 -1.48 -20.27 19.07
N TYR A 90 -0.40 -20.84 18.51
CA TYR A 90 0.55 -20.07 17.74
C TYR A 90 1.26 -20.92 16.69
N TYR A 91 1.62 -20.29 15.59
CA TYR A 91 2.39 -20.89 14.51
C TYR A 91 3.82 -20.37 14.55
N VAL A 92 4.79 -21.29 14.49
CA VAL A 92 6.20 -20.96 14.25
C VAL A 92 6.50 -21.20 12.78
N ILE A 93 6.89 -20.16 12.09
CA ILE A 93 7.16 -20.15 10.65
C ILE A 93 8.68 -20.09 10.46
N ALA A 94 9.31 -21.22 10.19
CA ALA A 94 10.74 -21.27 9.93
C ALA A 94 11.08 -20.73 8.55
N GLY A 95 12.22 -20.11 8.39
CA GLY A 95 12.76 -19.70 7.10
C GLY A 95 14.28 -19.62 7.11
N PRO A 96 14.97 -19.72 5.96
CA PRO A 96 16.36 -19.31 5.91
C PRO A 96 16.50 -17.79 6.05
N GLY A 97 15.53 -16.99 5.56
CA GLY A 97 15.55 -15.54 5.63
C GLY A 97 14.18 -14.93 5.84
N VAL A 98 14.15 -13.60 6.03
CA VAL A 98 12.92 -12.81 6.25
C VAL A 98 11.91 -13.01 5.11
N GLY A 99 12.38 -13.01 3.86
CA GLY A 99 11.51 -13.20 2.69
C GLY A 99 10.82 -14.56 2.66
N ASP A 100 11.50 -15.64 3.09
CA ASP A 100 10.88 -16.97 3.14
C ASP A 100 9.80 -17.05 4.22
N VAL A 101 10.05 -16.42 5.36
CA VAL A 101 9.07 -16.33 6.45
C VAL A 101 7.85 -15.55 5.99
N THR A 102 8.04 -14.42 5.33
CA THR A 102 6.94 -13.57 4.81
C THR A 102 6.08 -14.32 3.80
N ARG A 103 6.68 -15.04 2.84
CA ARG A 103 5.94 -15.85 1.86
C ARG A 103 5.13 -16.95 2.53
N ARG A 104 5.73 -17.70 3.44
CA ARG A 104 5.05 -18.77 4.20
C ARG A 104 3.93 -18.23 5.10
N TYR A 105 4.11 -17.03 5.64
CA TYR A 105 3.03 -16.34 6.34
C TYR A 105 1.87 -15.98 5.39
N ALA A 106 2.18 -15.49 4.20
CA ALA A 106 1.17 -15.20 3.18
C ALA A 106 0.46 -16.49 2.70
N ASP A 107 1.20 -17.60 2.51
CA ASP A 107 0.60 -18.90 2.20
C ASP A 107 -0.36 -19.38 3.30
N LEU A 108 -0.04 -19.13 4.56
CA LEU A 108 -0.88 -19.50 5.70
C LEU A 108 -2.12 -18.61 5.84
N THR A 109 -1.97 -17.29 5.69
CA THR A 109 -3.01 -16.31 6.00
C THR A 109 -3.76 -15.80 4.75
N GLY A 110 -3.27 -16.11 3.57
CA GLY A 110 -3.79 -15.72 2.27
C GLY A 110 -3.06 -14.52 1.66
N HIS A 111 -2.97 -14.53 0.34
CA HIS A 111 -2.34 -13.48 -0.44
C HIS A 111 -3.28 -12.28 -0.65
N ALA A 112 -2.72 -11.09 -0.76
CA ALA A 112 -3.48 -9.94 -1.23
C ALA A 112 -3.83 -10.13 -2.72
N PRO A 113 -5.07 -9.82 -3.14
CA PRO A 113 -5.44 -9.91 -4.55
C PRO A 113 -4.69 -8.85 -5.38
N LEU A 114 -4.46 -9.15 -6.66
CA LEU A 114 -3.95 -8.14 -7.61
C LEU A 114 -4.94 -6.97 -7.69
N PRO A 115 -4.55 -5.75 -7.28
CA PRO A 115 -5.45 -4.60 -7.30
C PRO A 115 -5.71 -4.12 -8.73
N PRO A 116 -6.75 -3.33 -8.96
CA PRO A 116 -6.86 -2.58 -10.20
C PRO A 116 -5.67 -1.62 -10.32
N ARG A 117 -5.16 -1.43 -11.55
CA ARG A 117 -3.93 -0.63 -11.82
C ARG A 117 -4.05 0.81 -11.31
N TRP A 118 -5.23 1.39 -11.40
CA TRP A 118 -5.50 2.75 -10.93
C TRP A 118 -5.25 2.92 -9.41
N ALA A 119 -5.37 1.86 -8.61
CA ALA A 119 -5.07 1.91 -7.17
C ALA A 119 -3.58 2.16 -6.86
N LEU A 120 -2.69 1.95 -7.84
CA LEU A 120 -1.26 2.24 -7.73
C LEU A 120 -0.89 3.66 -8.19
N GLY A 121 -1.81 4.41 -8.80
CA GLY A 121 -1.60 5.79 -9.22
C GLY A 121 -1.61 6.77 -8.05
N TYR A 122 -1.52 8.07 -8.35
CA TYR A 122 -1.70 9.14 -7.39
C TYR A 122 -3.19 9.33 -7.09
N GLN A 123 -3.50 9.60 -5.83
CA GLN A 123 -4.86 9.67 -5.31
C GLN A 123 -5.02 10.94 -4.48
N GLN A 124 -6.05 11.71 -4.78
CA GLN A 124 -6.38 12.95 -4.08
C GLN A 124 -7.57 12.75 -3.15
N SER A 125 -7.45 13.20 -1.93
CA SER A 125 -8.46 13.07 -0.88
C SER A 125 -8.46 14.27 0.06
N ARG A 126 -9.58 14.48 0.73
CA ARG A 126 -9.74 15.38 1.88
C ARG A 126 -10.99 15.01 2.67
N TYR A 127 -10.95 15.17 3.96
CA TYR A 127 -12.13 15.24 4.84
C TYR A 127 -12.56 16.70 4.96
N SER A 128 -13.54 17.22 4.18
CA SER A 128 -14.07 16.63 2.95
C SER A 128 -14.03 17.66 1.82
N TYR A 129 -14.20 17.18 0.57
CA TYR A 129 -14.73 18.02 -0.51
C TYR A 129 -16.24 18.09 -0.35
N MET A 130 -16.76 19.29 -0.06
CA MET A 130 -18.09 19.48 0.50
C MET A 130 -19.24 19.48 -0.53
N SER A 131 -18.93 19.51 -1.84
CA SER A 131 -19.93 19.57 -2.90
C SER A 131 -19.44 18.96 -4.20
N GLU A 132 -20.39 18.59 -5.07
CA GLU A 132 -20.12 18.16 -6.44
C GLU A 132 -19.27 19.19 -7.21
N GLU A 133 -19.56 20.49 -7.05
CA GLU A 133 -18.81 21.56 -7.70
C GLU A 133 -17.35 21.59 -7.25
N GLU A 134 -17.10 21.41 -5.96
CA GLU A 134 -15.74 21.36 -5.42
C GLU A 134 -14.96 20.15 -5.98
N VAL A 135 -15.56 18.96 -5.98
CA VAL A 135 -14.94 17.75 -6.55
C VAL A 135 -14.56 17.95 -8.01
N ARG A 136 -15.49 18.51 -8.82
CA ARG A 136 -15.23 18.82 -10.22
C ARG A 136 -14.12 19.85 -10.41
N SER A 137 -14.07 20.87 -9.54
CA SER A 137 -13.02 21.90 -9.56
C SER A 137 -11.63 21.29 -9.26
N ILE A 138 -11.54 20.40 -8.27
CA ILE A 138 -10.30 19.68 -7.94
C ILE A 138 -9.85 18.82 -9.12
N ALA A 139 -10.74 18.04 -9.72
CA ALA A 139 -10.44 17.21 -10.89
C ALA A 139 -9.93 18.04 -12.08
N ALA A 140 -10.63 19.13 -12.38
CA ALA A 140 -10.25 20.04 -13.46
C ALA A 140 -8.87 20.68 -13.21
N ARG A 141 -8.57 21.07 -11.97
CA ARG A 141 -7.29 21.65 -11.61
C ARG A 141 -6.15 20.66 -11.68
N LEU A 142 -6.33 19.42 -11.22
CA LEU A 142 -5.33 18.35 -11.37
C LEU A 142 -4.92 18.18 -12.85
N ARG A 143 -5.90 18.17 -13.76
CA ARG A 143 -5.63 18.10 -15.21
C ARG A 143 -4.98 19.36 -15.77
N ALA A 144 -5.42 20.55 -15.36
CA ALA A 144 -4.84 21.84 -15.80
C ALA A 144 -3.38 21.99 -15.37
N GLU A 145 -3.05 21.56 -14.15
CA GLU A 145 -1.67 21.56 -13.62
C GLU A 145 -0.85 20.36 -14.11
N ARG A 146 -1.43 19.49 -14.94
CA ARG A 146 -0.80 18.28 -15.48
C ARG A 146 -0.24 17.36 -14.39
N ILE A 147 -0.97 17.19 -13.30
CA ILE A 147 -0.65 16.26 -12.24
C ILE A 147 -1.36 14.94 -12.56
N PRO A 148 -0.63 13.89 -12.93
CA PRO A 148 -1.23 12.58 -13.16
C PRO A 148 -2.01 12.11 -11.94
N THR A 149 -3.25 11.65 -12.14
CA THR A 149 -4.15 11.29 -11.02
C THR A 149 -5.13 10.23 -11.46
N ASP A 150 -5.31 9.21 -10.62
CA ASP A 150 -6.25 8.12 -10.88
C ASP A 150 -7.49 8.15 -10.01
N VAL A 151 -7.44 8.77 -8.81
CA VAL A 151 -8.53 8.67 -7.84
C VAL A 151 -8.81 10.01 -7.17
N ILE A 152 -10.09 10.32 -7.00
CA ILE A 152 -10.58 11.27 -6.00
C ILE A 152 -11.43 10.51 -4.99
N TRP A 153 -11.13 10.74 -3.71
CA TRP A 153 -11.87 10.13 -2.59
C TRP A 153 -12.96 11.05 -2.10
N LEU A 154 -14.12 10.48 -1.82
CA LEU A 154 -15.28 11.16 -1.22
C LEU A 154 -15.39 10.73 0.23
N ASP A 155 -15.16 11.66 1.14
CA ASP A 155 -15.29 11.49 2.58
C ASP A 155 -16.73 11.78 3.03
N ILE A 156 -17.07 11.56 4.31
CA ILE A 156 -18.43 11.41 4.84
C ILE A 156 -19.45 12.51 4.46
N ASP A 157 -19.00 13.73 4.10
CA ASP A 157 -19.91 14.85 3.79
C ASP A 157 -20.64 14.73 2.44
N TYR A 158 -20.34 13.71 1.60
CA TYR A 158 -21.21 13.41 0.46
C TYR A 158 -22.51 12.72 0.89
N GLN A 159 -22.56 12.17 2.10
CA GLN A 159 -23.70 11.45 2.66
C GLN A 159 -24.77 12.41 3.21
N ASP A 160 -26.04 12.02 3.15
CA ASP A 160 -27.11 12.74 3.85
C ASP A 160 -26.98 12.54 5.37
N ARG A 161 -26.64 13.61 6.08
CA ARG A 161 -26.48 13.60 7.55
C ARG A 161 -25.53 12.52 8.07
N ASN A 162 -24.43 12.28 7.36
CA ASN A 162 -23.42 11.27 7.67
C ASN A 162 -23.99 9.83 7.80
N ARG A 163 -25.07 9.53 7.06
CA ARG A 163 -25.67 8.20 7.00
C ARG A 163 -25.03 7.38 5.89
N PRO A 164 -24.34 6.29 6.18
CA PRO A 164 -23.80 5.40 5.13
C PRO A 164 -24.88 4.98 4.12
N PHE A 165 -24.47 4.76 2.88
CA PHE A 165 -25.33 4.38 1.76
C PHE A 165 -26.38 5.43 1.38
N THR A 166 -26.14 6.71 1.67
CA THR A 166 -26.97 7.84 1.20
C THR A 166 -26.11 8.84 0.43
N VAL A 167 -26.78 9.68 -0.35
CA VAL A 167 -26.16 10.83 -1.02
C VAL A 167 -26.92 12.09 -0.60
N ASN A 168 -26.20 13.14 -0.21
CA ASN A 168 -26.78 14.45 0.04
C ASN A 168 -27.09 15.15 -1.28
N THR A 169 -28.33 15.06 -1.72
CA THR A 169 -28.77 15.63 -3.00
C THR A 169 -28.80 17.16 -3.04
N GLN A 170 -28.58 17.86 -1.93
CA GLN A 170 -28.42 19.31 -1.92
C GLN A 170 -27.01 19.73 -2.34
N THR A 171 -26.00 19.01 -1.93
CA THR A 171 -24.59 19.29 -2.24
C THR A 171 -24.04 18.45 -3.37
N PHE A 172 -24.63 17.28 -3.64
CA PHE A 172 -24.31 16.35 -4.74
C PHE A 172 -25.58 16.00 -5.54
N PRO A 173 -26.22 16.99 -6.20
CA PRO A 173 -27.51 16.79 -6.89
C PRO A 173 -27.42 15.83 -8.08
N HIS A 174 -26.27 15.68 -8.70
CA HIS A 174 -26.04 14.83 -9.87
C HIS A 174 -24.90 13.83 -9.64
N PHE A 175 -24.92 13.16 -8.48
CA PHE A 175 -23.83 12.28 -8.03
C PHE A 175 -23.35 11.28 -9.09
N ALA A 176 -24.29 10.51 -9.68
CA ALA A 176 -23.94 9.53 -10.73
C ALA A 176 -23.30 10.18 -11.96
N ALA A 177 -23.82 11.35 -12.39
CA ALA A 177 -23.21 12.10 -13.50
C ALA A 177 -21.82 12.61 -13.16
N MET A 178 -21.61 13.09 -11.92
CA MET A 178 -20.28 13.50 -11.45
C MET A 178 -19.29 12.32 -11.50
N VAL A 179 -19.69 11.16 -11.00
CA VAL A 179 -18.83 9.95 -11.02
C VAL A 179 -18.47 9.56 -12.45
N HIS A 180 -19.45 9.59 -13.37
CA HIS A 180 -19.20 9.32 -14.78
C HIS A 180 -18.27 10.37 -15.43
N ASP A 181 -18.45 11.66 -15.13
CA ASP A 181 -17.60 12.71 -15.67
C ASP A 181 -16.16 12.61 -15.15
N LEU A 182 -15.95 12.22 -13.88
CA LEU A 182 -14.62 11.89 -13.35
C LEU A 182 -13.99 10.73 -14.15
N ASP A 183 -14.75 9.67 -14.43
CA ASP A 183 -14.27 8.52 -15.20
C ASP A 183 -13.85 8.91 -16.63
N THR A 184 -14.59 9.82 -17.28
CA THR A 184 -14.19 10.37 -18.61
C THR A 184 -12.88 11.14 -18.57
N LEU A 185 -12.53 11.72 -17.43
CA LEU A 185 -11.22 12.32 -17.17
C LEU A 185 -10.14 11.29 -16.81
N GLY A 186 -10.48 10.01 -16.73
CA GLY A 186 -9.61 8.94 -16.24
C GLY A 186 -9.37 9.01 -14.73
N ILE A 187 -10.32 9.55 -13.96
CA ILE A 187 -10.27 9.63 -12.49
C ILE A 187 -11.39 8.78 -11.92
N LYS A 188 -11.07 7.83 -11.08
CA LYS A 188 -12.03 6.99 -10.37
C LYS A 188 -12.52 7.68 -9.10
N ALA A 189 -13.80 7.52 -8.78
CA ALA A 189 -14.35 7.90 -7.49
C ALA A 189 -14.26 6.71 -6.52
N VAL A 190 -13.73 6.95 -5.32
CA VAL A 190 -13.76 6.01 -4.20
C VAL A 190 -14.52 6.67 -3.05
N ALA A 191 -15.52 6.00 -2.48
CA ALA A 191 -16.40 6.58 -1.47
C ALA A 191 -16.21 5.92 -0.10
N ILE A 192 -16.20 6.72 0.96
CA ILE A 192 -16.17 6.22 2.33
C ILE A 192 -17.51 5.60 2.69
N VAL A 193 -17.48 4.46 3.36
CA VAL A 193 -18.63 3.81 3.98
C VAL A 193 -18.17 3.25 5.32
N ASP A 194 -18.54 3.94 6.40
CA ASP A 194 -18.30 3.47 7.75
C ASP A 194 -19.17 2.26 8.07
N LEU A 195 -18.78 1.50 9.08
CA LEU A 195 -19.45 0.23 9.40
C LEU A 195 -20.81 0.37 10.12
N HIS A 196 -21.14 1.55 10.60
CA HIS A 196 -22.37 1.82 11.37
C HIS A 196 -23.58 2.09 10.46
N VAL A 197 -24.76 1.94 11.03
CA VAL A 197 -26.05 2.31 10.40
C VAL A 197 -26.80 3.25 11.36
N ALA A 198 -27.25 4.42 10.89
CA ALA A 198 -27.99 5.35 11.75
C ALA A 198 -29.25 4.69 12.38
N ASP A 199 -29.44 4.84 13.68
CA ASP A 199 -30.66 4.40 14.38
C ASP A 199 -31.85 5.31 14.01
N ALA A 200 -32.58 4.96 12.95
CA ALA A 200 -33.53 5.82 12.28
C ALA A 200 -34.91 5.17 12.08
N PRO A 201 -35.59 4.71 13.17
CA PRO A 201 -36.87 4.03 13.05
C PRO A 201 -37.94 4.92 12.40
N GLY A 202 -38.64 4.38 11.40
CA GLY A 202 -39.75 5.08 10.72
C GLY A 202 -39.33 6.26 9.84
N GLN A 203 -38.04 6.42 9.53
CA GLN A 203 -37.53 7.52 8.69
C GLN A 203 -37.34 7.12 7.22
N GLY A 204 -37.65 5.87 6.83
CA GLY A 204 -37.46 5.38 5.46
C GLY A 204 -35.98 5.24 5.07
N TYR A 205 -35.10 5.02 6.05
CA TYR A 205 -33.67 4.76 5.80
C TYR A 205 -33.45 3.27 5.55
N ALA A 206 -33.37 2.91 4.29
CA ALA A 206 -33.38 1.51 3.81
C ALA A 206 -32.35 0.60 4.51
N PRO A 207 -31.09 1.02 4.79
CA PRO A 207 -30.15 0.18 5.54
C PRO A 207 -30.65 -0.17 6.94
N TYR A 208 -31.24 0.78 7.67
CA TYR A 208 -31.81 0.51 8.99
C TYR A 208 -33.04 -0.40 8.91
N ASP A 209 -33.97 -0.09 7.99
CA ASP A 209 -35.23 -0.83 7.88
C ASP A 209 -35.01 -2.28 7.47
N SER A 210 -34.13 -2.51 6.45
CA SER A 210 -33.79 -3.86 5.99
C SER A 210 -32.91 -4.64 6.98
N GLY A 211 -31.97 -3.95 7.65
CA GLY A 211 -31.13 -4.56 8.68
C GLY A 211 -31.94 -5.00 9.90
N THR A 212 -32.94 -4.19 10.31
CA THR A 212 -33.85 -4.54 11.38
C THR A 212 -34.75 -5.72 11.00
N ALA A 213 -35.31 -5.71 9.78
CA ALA A 213 -36.18 -6.77 9.29
C ALA A 213 -35.43 -8.11 9.15
N GLY A 214 -34.13 -8.07 8.81
CA GLY A 214 -33.26 -9.24 8.69
C GLY A 214 -32.58 -9.67 9.99
N ASP A 215 -32.80 -8.99 11.11
CA ASP A 215 -32.13 -9.23 12.40
C ASP A 215 -30.59 -9.19 12.27
N HIS A 216 -30.06 -8.19 11.56
CA HIS A 216 -28.65 -8.08 11.21
C HIS A 216 -27.81 -7.21 12.15
N PHE A 217 -28.38 -6.74 13.27
CA PHE A 217 -27.67 -5.86 14.21
C PHE A 217 -27.26 -6.55 15.50
N LEU A 218 -26.15 -6.07 16.08
CA LEU A 218 -25.59 -6.53 17.33
C LEU A 218 -26.56 -6.34 18.50
N ARG A 219 -26.45 -7.22 19.49
CA ARG A 219 -27.33 -7.26 20.67
C ARG A 219 -26.54 -7.02 21.97
N ARG A 220 -27.20 -6.40 22.95
CA ARG A 220 -26.76 -6.39 24.33
C ARG A 220 -27.06 -7.75 25.00
N ALA A 221 -26.54 -7.95 26.19
CA ALA A 221 -26.77 -9.19 26.95
C ALA A 221 -28.26 -9.42 27.30
N ASP A 222 -29.06 -8.35 27.40
CA ASP A 222 -30.50 -8.42 27.63
C ASP A 222 -31.36 -8.66 26.39
N GLY A 223 -30.68 -8.82 25.22
CA GLY A 223 -31.33 -9.05 23.92
C GLY A 223 -31.77 -7.77 23.18
N SER A 224 -31.64 -6.59 23.77
CA SER A 224 -31.88 -5.34 23.07
C SER A 224 -30.81 -5.06 22.02
N THR A 225 -31.16 -4.32 20.95
CA THR A 225 -30.19 -3.89 19.96
C THR A 225 -29.13 -2.98 20.59
N TYR A 226 -27.85 -3.21 20.32
CA TYR A 226 -26.79 -2.32 20.76
C TYR A 226 -26.84 -1.01 19.97
N VAL A 227 -26.78 0.11 20.66
CA VAL A 227 -26.73 1.47 20.10
C VAL A 227 -25.55 2.20 20.72
N GLY A 228 -24.72 2.82 19.87
CA GLY A 228 -23.63 3.73 20.24
C GLY A 228 -23.75 5.07 19.52
N ILE A 229 -22.90 6.03 19.85
CA ILE A 229 -22.85 7.35 19.20
C ILE A 229 -21.64 7.42 18.28
N VAL A 230 -21.90 7.75 17.02
CA VAL A 230 -20.89 7.99 15.96
C VAL A 230 -21.33 9.18 15.10
N TRP A 231 -20.83 9.33 13.89
CA TRP A 231 -21.08 10.49 13.02
C TRP A 231 -22.56 10.87 12.82
N PRO A 232 -23.49 9.97 12.53
CA PRO A 232 -24.91 10.34 12.40
C PRO A 232 -25.62 10.55 13.75
N GLY A 233 -24.92 10.50 14.87
CA GLY A 233 -25.48 10.44 16.21
C GLY A 233 -25.73 8.99 16.65
N ARG A 234 -26.93 8.64 17.05
CA ARG A 234 -27.29 7.26 17.43
C ARG A 234 -27.14 6.32 16.22
N ALA A 235 -26.46 5.22 16.44
CA ALA A 235 -26.22 4.22 15.40
C ALA A 235 -26.30 2.79 15.96
N VAL A 236 -26.66 1.86 15.09
CA VAL A 236 -26.62 0.41 15.29
C VAL A 236 -25.47 -0.19 14.47
N PHE A 237 -25.04 -1.39 14.82
CA PHE A 237 -23.84 -2.00 14.25
C PHE A 237 -24.17 -3.38 13.69
N PRO A 238 -23.76 -3.70 12.43
CA PRO A 238 -24.04 -4.98 11.82
C PRO A 238 -23.32 -6.15 12.52
N GLU A 239 -23.97 -7.30 12.49
CA GLU A 239 -23.44 -8.56 13.02
C GLU A 239 -22.54 -9.25 11.97
N PHE A 240 -21.34 -8.73 11.77
CA PHE A 240 -20.43 -9.25 10.73
C PHE A 240 -19.90 -10.67 10.98
N THR A 241 -20.13 -11.25 12.17
CA THR A 241 -19.85 -12.68 12.41
C THR A 241 -20.91 -13.61 11.83
N ASP A 242 -22.09 -13.06 11.45
CA ASP A 242 -23.16 -13.75 10.73
C ASP A 242 -22.96 -13.63 9.21
N ALA A 243 -22.91 -14.74 8.51
CA ALA A 243 -22.76 -14.76 7.05
C ALA A 243 -23.98 -14.13 6.32
N GLY A 244 -25.18 -14.22 6.91
CA GLY A 244 -26.37 -13.56 6.39
C GLY A 244 -26.26 -12.05 6.45
N ALA A 245 -25.80 -11.53 7.58
CA ALA A 245 -25.55 -10.09 7.76
C ALA A 245 -24.46 -9.57 6.83
N ARG A 246 -23.37 -10.32 6.60
CA ARG A 246 -22.36 -9.96 5.61
C ARG A 246 -22.92 -9.90 4.19
N ARG A 247 -23.73 -10.88 3.78
CA ARG A 247 -24.39 -10.85 2.46
C ARG A 247 -25.33 -9.67 2.31
N TRP A 248 -26.17 -9.41 3.33
CA TRP A 248 -27.03 -8.22 3.36
C TRP A 248 -26.21 -6.93 3.21
N TRP A 249 -25.13 -6.74 3.99
CA TRP A 249 -24.24 -5.59 3.89
C TRP A 249 -23.71 -5.40 2.47
N GLY A 250 -23.26 -6.47 1.84
CA GLY A 250 -22.77 -6.45 0.46
C GLY A 250 -23.80 -5.94 -0.55
N THR A 251 -25.09 -6.22 -0.35
CA THR A 251 -26.16 -5.75 -1.27
C THR A 251 -26.39 -4.23 -1.21
N LEU A 252 -26.03 -3.58 -0.09
CA LEU A 252 -26.22 -2.14 0.08
C LEU A 252 -25.33 -1.29 -0.84
N PHE A 253 -24.26 -1.85 -1.37
CA PHE A 253 -23.35 -1.19 -2.31
C PHE A 253 -23.92 -1.11 -3.74
N ALA A 254 -24.99 -1.84 -4.07
CA ALA A 254 -25.49 -1.95 -5.44
C ALA A 254 -25.78 -0.60 -6.13
N PRO A 255 -26.41 0.41 -5.50
CA PRO A 255 -26.61 1.70 -6.14
C PRO A 255 -25.32 2.41 -6.52
N PHE A 256 -24.31 2.38 -5.63
CA PHE A 256 -23.02 3.04 -5.86
C PHE A 256 -22.20 2.35 -6.95
N VAL A 257 -22.21 1.02 -6.98
CA VAL A 257 -21.57 0.25 -8.05
C VAL A 257 -22.26 0.53 -9.39
N HIS A 258 -23.59 0.62 -9.40
CA HIS A 258 -24.36 1.00 -10.60
C HIS A 258 -24.01 2.42 -11.09
N ASP A 259 -23.79 3.36 -10.17
CA ASP A 259 -23.42 4.75 -10.46
C ASP A 259 -21.94 4.89 -10.88
N GLY A 260 -21.16 3.80 -10.84
CA GLY A 260 -19.76 3.76 -11.29
C GLY A 260 -18.71 4.06 -10.23
N VAL A 261 -19.06 4.07 -8.93
CA VAL A 261 -18.08 4.17 -7.84
C VAL A 261 -17.15 2.95 -7.90
N ALA A 262 -15.84 3.21 -8.05
CA ALA A 262 -14.87 2.17 -8.41
C ALA A 262 -14.29 1.41 -7.21
N GLY A 263 -14.43 1.94 -6.00
CA GLY A 263 -13.92 1.33 -4.78
C GLY A 263 -14.52 1.97 -3.54
N PHE A 264 -14.26 1.35 -2.38
CA PHE A 264 -14.82 1.82 -1.13
C PHE A 264 -13.78 1.87 -0.01
N TRP A 265 -14.03 2.76 0.94
CA TRP A 265 -13.19 3.01 2.09
C TRP A 265 -13.98 2.67 3.35
N ASN A 266 -13.56 1.63 4.09
CA ASN A 266 -14.11 1.28 5.38
C ASN A 266 -13.29 1.96 6.48
N ASP A 267 -13.86 3.00 7.07
CA ASP A 267 -13.27 3.75 8.17
C ASP A 267 -14.02 3.49 9.47
N MET A 268 -13.52 4.01 10.60
CA MET A 268 -14.11 3.93 11.94
C MET A 268 -14.40 2.50 12.42
N ASN A 269 -13.74 1.51 11.86
CA ASN A 269 -14.08 0.08 11.99
C ASN A 269 -13.24 -0.70 13.00
N GLU A 270 -12.68 -0.04 14.01
CA GLU A 270 -12.04 -0.64 15.22
C GLU A 270 -13.02 -1.46 16.09
N PRO A 271 -14.29 -1.08 16.34
CA PRO A 271 -15.11 0.06 15.95
C PRO A 271 -14.96 1.28 16.89
N ALA A 272 -14.89 2.49 16.32
CA ALA A 272 -14.88 3.73 17.09
C ALA A 272 -16.29 4.06 17.63
N ILE A 273 -16.39 4.44 18.91
CA ILE A 273 -17.62 4.86 19.60
C ILE A 273 -17.31 6.12 20.40
N PHE A 274 -18.06 7.21 20.15
CA PHE A 274 -17.72 8.52 20.69
C PHE A 274 -18.14 8.74 22.15
N ASP A 275 -19.19 8.08 22.59
CA ASP A 275 -19.77 8.22 23.93
C ASP A 275 -19.28 7.15 24.93
N ASP A 276 -18.41 6.25 24.52
CA ASP A 276 -17.80 5.27 25.41
C ASP A 276 -16.42 5.78 25.90
N PRO A 277 -16.11 5.67 27.21
CA PRO A 277 -14.80 6.05 27.75
C PRO A 277 -13.60 5.31 27.10
N ALA A 278 -13.80 4.06 26.67
CA ALA A 278 -12.80 3.28 25.97
C ALA A 278 -12.69 3.62 24.48
N LYS A 279 -13.50 4.56 23.97
CA LYS A 279 -13.59 4.95 22.56
C LYS A 279 -13.94 3.80 21.61
N THR A 280 -14.48 2.70 22.13
CA THR A 280 -14.86 1.54 21.35
C THR A 280 -16.11 0.87 21.94
N MET A 281 -16.61 -0.15 21.23
CA MET A 281 -17.78 -0.91 21.63
C MET A 281 -17.54 -1.66 22.97
N PRO A 282 -18.52 -1.66 23.90
CA PRO A 282 -18.39 -2.38 25.17
C PRO A 282 -18.09 -3.88 24.98
N ALA A 283 -17.21 -4.39 25.80
CA ALA A 283 -16.70 -5.75 25.74
C ALA A 283 -17.76 -6.86 25.88
N ASP A 284 -18.90 -6.57 26.50
CA ASP A 284 -19.99 -7.52 26.78
C ASP A 284 -21.08 -7.54 25.70
N VAL A 285 -21.01 -6.71 24.67
CA VAL A 285 -21.88 -6.78 23.48
C VAL A 285 -21.80 -8.19 22.88
N ARG A 286 -22.94 -8.72 22.44
CA ARG A 286 -23.07 -10.09 21.99
C ARG A 286 -23.00 -10.20 20.48
N HIS A 287 -22.19 -11.13 20.03
CA HIS A 287 -22.06 -11.58 18.65
C HIS A 287 -22.68 -12.95 18.49
N ARG A 288 -23.40 -13.12 17.39
CA ARG A 288 -24.02 -14.38 16.99
C ARG A 288 -23.22 -14.97 15.83
N ILE A 289 -22.19 -15.75 16.16
CA ILE A 289 -21.37 -16.41 15.14
C ILE A 289 -22.25 -17.42 14.40
N ALA A 290 -22.51 -17.14 13.11
CA ALA A 290 -23.24 -18.02 12.20
C ALA A 290 -22.60 -17.92 10.82
N SER A 291 -21.63 -18.78 10.57
CA SER A 291 -20.78 -18.77 9.38
C SER A 291 -20.54 -20.22 8.94
N ASP A 292 -20.31 -20.42 7.65
CA ASP A 292 -19.98 -21.75 7.12
C ASP A 292 -18.62 -22.26 7.63
N ASP A 293 -17.76 -21.35 8.14
CA ASP A 293 -16.42 -21.66 8.59
C ASP A 293 -16.37 -22.16 10.07
N PHE A 294 -17.42 -21.87 10.87
CA PHE A 294 -17.41 -22.16 12.33
C PHE A 294 -18.75 -22.71 12.80
N ALA A 295 -18.70 -23.55 13.84
CA ALA A 295 -19.92 -23.99 14.50
C ALA A 295 -20.67 -22.80 15.12
N PRO A 296 -22.02 -22.70 14.95
CA PRO A 296 -22.80 -21.60 15.51
C PRO A 296 -22.67 -21.49 17.03
N ARG A 297 -22.36 -20.28 17.50
CA ARG A 297 -22.26 -19.95 18.93
C ARG A 297 -22.42 -18.45 19.20
N THR A 298 -22.56 -18.10 20.44
CA THR A 298 -22.49 -16.70 20.89
C THR A 298 -21.11 -16.39 21.44
N ALA A 299 -20.59 -15.21 21.08
CA ALA A 299 -19.34 -14.66 21.62
C ALA A 299 -19.57 -13.28 22.25
N THR A 300 -18.60 -12.79 22.99
CA THR A 300 -18.57 -11.41 23.47
C THR A 300 -17.79 -10.55 22.49
N HIS A 301 -18.01 -9.22 22.53
CA HIS A 301 -17.22 -8.30 21.72
C HIS A 301 -15.74 -8.35 22.10
N ALA A 302 -15.39 -8.60 23.36
CA ALA A 302 -14.00 -8.76 23.77
C ALA A 302 -13.25 -9.85 22.97
N GLU A 303 -13.94 -10.93 22.56
CA GLU A 303 -13.36 -11.99 21.71
C GLU A 303 -13.28 -11.57 20.24
N ILE A 304 -14.26 -10.79 19.75
CA ILE A 304 -14.43 -10.48 18.33
C ILE A 304 -13.81 -9.15 17.92
N HIS A 305 -13.53 -8.28 18.86
CA HIS A 305 -13.10 -6.90 18.65
C HIS A 305 -12.03 -6.74 17.58
N ASN A 306 -10.90 -7.43 17.72
CA ASN A 306 -9.77 -7.28 16.80
C ASN A 306 -10.07 -7.76 15.36
N VAL A 307 -11.03 -8.67 15.18
CA VAL A 307 -11.44 -9.17 13.86
C VAL A 307 -12.69 -8.49 13.30
N TYR A 308 -13.37 -7.67 14.07
CA TYR A 308 -14.65 -7.09 13.67
C TYR A 308 -14.50 -6.19 12.43
N GLY A 309 -13.48 -5.31 12.41
CA GLY A 309 -13.17 -4.47 11.25
C GLY A 309 -12.78 -5.28 10.00
N MET A 310 -12.01 -6.37 10.18
CA MET A 310 -11.71 -7.28 9.07
C MET A 310 -12.96 -7.96 8.51
N LEU A 311 -13.92 -8.35 9.36
CA LEU A 311 -15.17 -8.97 8.93
C LEU A 311 -16.09 -7.97 8.20
N ASN A 312 -16.11 -6.70 8.62
CA ASN A 312 -16.74 -5.61 7.86
C ASN A 312 -16.12 -5.48 6.47
N THR A 313 -14.80 -5.46 6.39
CA THR A 313 -14.06 -5.36 5.13
C THR A 313 -14.31 -6.57 4.22
N ARG A 314 -14.33 -7.80 4.79
CA ARG A 314 -14.74 -9.00 4.06
C ARG A 314 -16.14 -8.87 3.48
N ALA A 315 -17.10 -8.38 4.27
CA ALA A 315 -18.47 -8.18 3.81
C ALA A 315 -18.56 -7.20 2.64
N THR A 316 -17.77 -6.11 2.68
CA THR A 316 -17.66 -5.14 1.59
C THR A 316 -17.04 -5.77 0.36
N TYR A 317 -15.87 -6.42 0.50
CA TYR A 317 -15.14 -7.06 -0.61
C TYR A 317 -15.96 -8.14 -1.30
N ASP A 318 -16.56 -9.07 -0.53
CA ASP A 318 -17.38 -10.16 -1.05
C ASP A 318 -18.63 -9.62 -1.76
N GLY A 319 -19.23 -8.53 -1.22
CA GLY A 319 -20.35 -7.82 -1.84
C GLY A 319 -20.00 -7.22 -3.19
N LEU A 320 -18.88 -6.52 -3.29
CA LEU A 320 -18.40 -5.96 -4.56
C LEU A 320 -18.11 -7.04 -5.60
N ARG A 321 -17.48 -8.13 -5.18
CA ARG A 321 -17.23 -9.30 -6.03
C ARG A 321 -18.51 -9.96 -6.54
N ALA A 322 -19.57 -9.94 -5.73
CA ALA A 322 -20.87 -10.48 -6.14
C ALA A 322 -21.62 -9.53 -7.10
N LEU A 323 -21.50 -8.21 -6.89
CA LEU A 323 -22.15 -7.19 -7.72
C LEU A 323 -21.45 -7.00 -9.08
N ALA A 324 -20.13 -7.11 -9.12
CA ALA A 324 -19.32 -6.95 -10.34
C ALA A 324 -18.26 -8.07 -10.43
N PRO A 325 -18.66 -9.32 -10.76
CA PRO A 325 -17.77 -10.50 -10.67
C PRO A 325 -16.59 -10.48 -11.64
N ASP A 326 -16.69 -9.72 -12.72
CA ASP A 326 -15.62 -9.57 -13.70
C ASP A 326 -14.64 -8.44 -13.36
N GLU A 327 -14.98 -7.56 -12.42
CA GLU A 327 -14.11 -6.45 -11.99
C GLU A 327 -13.29 -6.82 -10.75
N ARG A 328 -12.12 -6.20 -10.59
CA ARG A 328 -11.31 -6.30 -9.36
C ARG A 328 -11.89 -5.39 -8.31
N ALA A 329 -12.39 -5.96 -7.23
CA ALA A 329 -12.86 -5.19 -6.09
C ALA A 329 -11.69 -4.45 -5.43
N PHE A 330 -11.89 -3.18 -5.08
CA PHE A 330 -10.95 -2.39 -4.31
C PHE A 330 -11.61 -1.88 -3.04
N VAL A 331 -11.03 -2.21 -1.91
CA VAL A 331 -11.42 -1.72 -0.59
C VAL A 331 -10.16 -1.22 0.12
N MET A 332 -10.30 -0.12 0.87
CA MET A 332 -9.29 0.33 1.83
C MET A 332 -9.88 0.30 3.22
N THR A 333 -9.14 -0.15 4.22
CA THR A 333 -9.63 -0.28 5.60
C THR A 333 -8.69 0.33 6.63
N ARG A 334 -9.24 0.97 7.68
CA ARG A 334 -8.46 1.48 8.81
C ARG A 334 -8.12 0.36 9.78
N ALA A 335 -9.11 -0.35 10.28
CA ALA A 335 -8.91 -1.46 11.20
C ALA A 335 -8.91 -2.81 10.47
N SER A 336 -8.08 -3.74 10.93
CA SER A 336 -7.97 -5.07 10.39
C SER A 336 -7.27 -6.03 11.35
N TYR A 337 -7.07 -7.28 10.90
CA TYR A 337 -6.40 -8.36 11.63
C TYR A 337 -5.57 -9.20 10.66
N ALA A 338 -4.77 -10.15 11.18
CA ALA A 338 -4.02 -11.11 10.38
C ALA A 338 -4.93 -11.82 9.35
N GLY A 339 -4.53 -11.83 8.08
CA GLY A 339 -5.35 -12.37 6.97
C GLY A 339 -6.29 -11.35 6.31
N GLY A 340 -6.43 -10.14 6.86
CA GLY A 340 -7.25 -9.08 6.28
C GLY A 340 -6.76 -8.54 4.95
N GLN A 341 -5.49 -8.72 4.62
CA GLN A 341 -4.91 -8.37 3.32
C GLN A 341 -5.62 -9.04 2.14
N ARG A 342 -6.34 -10.13 2.35
CA ARG A 342 -7.17 -10.79 1.33
C ARG A 342 -8.32 -9.92 0.83
N TYR A 343 -8.71 -8.91 1.59
CA TYR A 343 -9.94 -8.15 1.36
C TYR A 343 -9.68 -6.66 1.11
N ALA A 344 -8.55 -6.11 1.58
CA ALA A 344 -8.31 -4.67 1.45
C ALA A 344 -6.83 -4.28 1.44
N ALA A 345 -6.59 -3.11 0.82
CA ALA A 345 -5.47 -2.22 1.14
C ALA A 345 -5.69 -1.54 2.49
N THR A 346 -4.66 -0.89 3.04
CA THR A 346 -4.76 -0.16 4.30
C THR A 346 -3.93 1.14 4.30
N TRP A 347 -4.09 1.96 5.33
CA TRP A 347 -3.22 3.10 5.60
C TRP A 347 -2.88 3.16 7.10
N THR A 348 -1.99 4.05 7.47
CA THR A 348 -1.47 4.16 8.85
C THR A 348 -2.38 4.96 9.79
N GLY A 349 -3.63 5.25 9.39
CA GLY A 349 -4.60 6.02 10.18
C GLY A 349 -4.29 7.52 10.20
N ASP A 350 -4.83 8.21 11.22
CA ASP A 350 -4.88 9.67 11.36
C ASP A 350 -3.55 10.23 11.87
N ASN A 351 -2.54 10.27 11.03
CA ASN A 351 -1.21 10.79 11.32
C ASN A 351 -1.20 12.33 11.40
N SER A 352 -0.14 12.90 11.95
CA SER A 352 0.02 14.34 12.08
C SER A 352 1.03 14.91 11.07
N ALA A 353 0.87 16.19 10.71
CA ALA A 353 1.74 16.92 9.78
C ALA A 353 3.08 17.28 10.45
N THR A 354 3.91 16.28 10.76
CA THR A 354 5.21 16.42 11.38
C THR A 354 6.27 15.52 10.73
N TRP A 355 7.53 15.89 10.88
CA TRP A 355 8.67 15.09 10.41
C TRP A 355 8.75 13.72 11.08
N ASP A 356 8.40 13.65 12.38
CA ASP A 356 8.37 12.38 13.11
C ASP A 356 7.32 11.43 12.53
N HIS A 357 6.15 11.95 12.10
CA HIS A 357 5.13 11.14 11.47
C HIS A 357 5.51 10.69 10.05
N LEU A 358 6.30 11.45 9.31
CA LEU A 358 6.88 10.96 8.06
C LEU A 358 7.81 9.76 8.31
N ARG A 359 8.64 9.82 9.36
CA ARG A 359 9.49 8.67 9.76
C ARG A 359 8.66 7.46 10.19
N LEU A 360 7.63 7.69 11.03
CA LEU A 360 6.71 6.63 11.44
C LEU A 360 6.00 5.99 10.24
N ALA A 361 5.53 6.79 9.30
CA ALA A 361 4.83 6.32 8.10
C ALA A 361 5.65 5.32 7.29
N VAL A 362 6.95 5.58 7.11
CA VAL A 362 7.86 4.63 6.43
C VAL A 362 7.99 3.35 7.24
N ALA A 363 8.32 3.44 8.54
CA ALA A 363 8.49 2.26 9.40
C ALA A 363 7.22 1.40 9.51
N GLN A 364 6.04 2.04 9.64
CA GLN A 364 4.74 1.36 9.68
C GLN A 364 4.43 0.67 8.36
N THR A 365 4.64 1.35 7.22
CA THR A 365 4.42 0.75 5.88
C THR A 365 5.28 -0.49 5.66
N LEU A 366 6.55 -0.46 6.07
CA LEU A 366 7.46 -1.59 5.92
C LEU A 366 7.04 -2.77 6.82
N ASN A 367 6.68 -2.51 8.08
CA ASN A 367 6.22 -3.56 9.00
C ASN A 367 4.85 -4.13 8.59
N LEU A 368 3.93 -3.30 8.07
CA LEU A 368 2.66 -3.75 7.50
C LEU A 368 2.89 -4.65 6.29
N GLY A 369 3.84 -4.27 5.40
CA GLY A 369 4.24 -5.11 4.27
C GLY A 369 4.75 -6.49 4.70
N LEU A 370 5.63 -6.56 5.71
CA LEU A 370 6.11 -7.82 6.29
C LEU A 370 4.99 -8.65 6.92
N SER A 371 3.92 -7.99 7.36
CA SER A 371 2.75 -8.61 7.99
C SER A 371 1.60 -8.87 7.01
N GLY A 372 1.89 -8.93 5.69
CA GLY A 372 0.95 -9.30 4.62
C GLY A 372 0.24 -8.13 3.94
N PHE A 373 0.20 -6.92 4.55
CA PHE A 373 -0.45 -5.75 3.96
C PHE A 373 0.50 -5.00 3.01
N ALA A 374 0.74 -5.60 1.85
CA ALA A 374 1.64 -5.05 0.84
C ALA A 374 1.15 -3.74 0.20
N TYR A 375 -0.17 -3.50 0.21
CA TYR A 375 -0.78 -2.26 -0.29
C TYR A 375 -1.11 -1.34 0.87
N THR A 376 -0.06 -0.73 1.40
CA THR A 376 -0.15 0.22 2.52
C THR A 376 0.29 1.60 2.07
N GLY A 377 -0.43 2.61 2.53
CA GLY A 377 -0.09 4.02 2.40
C GLY A 377 -0.14 4.76 3.72
N THR A 378 -0.01 6.07 3.61
CA THR A 378 -0.13 7.02 4.70
C THR A 378 -0.89 8.24 4.19
N ASP A 379 -1.47 9.04 5.07
CA ASP A 379 -2.00 10.34 4.66
C ASP A 379 -0.83 11.29 4.39
N VAL A 380 -0.59 11.55 3.10
CA VAL A 380 0.53 12.37 2.64
C VAL A 380 0.35 13.81 3.10
N GLY A 381 1.38 14.35 3.74
CA GLY A 381 1.34 15.66 4.37
C GLY A 381 0.86 15.64 5.83
N GLY A 382 0.23 14.54 6.25
CA GLY A 382 -0.38 14.37 7.57
C GLY A 382 -1.87 14.73 7.57
N PHE A 383 -2.69 13.86 8.19
CA PHE A 383 -4.12 14.07 8.34
C PHE A 383 -4.41 15.27 9.25
N ALA A 384 -3.83 15.28 10.45
CA ALA A 384 -4.00 16.33 11.44
C ALA A 384 -2.95 17.43 11.30
N GLY A 385 -3.38 18.68 11.37
CA GLY A 385 -2.50 19.87 11.28
C GLY A 385 -2.35 20.36 9.83
N GLY A 386 -1.30 21.14 9.58
CA GLY A 386 -0.99 21.68 8.25
C GLY A 386 0.50 21.53 8.00
N PRO A 387 0.94 20.78 6.99
CA PRO A 387 2.35 20.60 6.73
C PRO A 387 3.01 21.90 6.28
N PRO A 388 4.22 22.24 6.77
CA PRO A 388 5.02 23.24 6.09
C PRO A 388 5.39 22.75 4.68
N PRO A 389 5.66 23.66 3.73
CA PRO A 389 5.91 23.32 2.33
C PRO A 389 6.98 22.23 2.11
N ASP A 390 8.08 22.31 2.85
CA ASP A 390 9.19 21.35 2.76
C ASP A 390 8.77 19.94 3.19
N LEU A 391 8.00 19.84 4.28
CA LEU A 391 7.48 18.56 4.78
C LEU A 391 6.53 17.93 3.76
N MET A 392 5.58 18.73 3.24
CA MET A 392 4.62 18.25 2.23
C MET A 392 5.35 17.71 1.01
N THR A 393 6.34 18.45 0.49
CA THR A 393 7.12 18.04 -0.67
C THR A 393 7.94 16.79 -0.39
N ARG A 394 8.61 16.71 0.75
CA ARG A 394 9.36 15.51 1.15
C ARG A 394 8.46 14.29 1.28
N TRP A 395 7.23 14.47 1.76
CA TRP A 395 6.26 13.37 1.86
C TRP A 395 5.81 12.88 0.48
N PHE A 396 5.60 13.79 -0.47
CA PHE A 396 5.34 13.44 -1.87
C PHE A 396 6.47 12.59 -2.49
N GLU A 397 7.72 12.98 -2.24
CA GLU A 397 8.89 12.25 -2.74
C GLU A 397 8.92 10.80 -2.28
N TYR A 398 8.75 10.57 -0.97
CA TYR A 398 8.71 9.21 -0.43
C TYR A 398 7.51 8.43 -0.95
N SER A 399 6.34 9.05 -0.96
CA SER A 399 5.09 8.38 -1.34
C SER A 399 5.06 7.99 -2.82
N ALA A 400 5.83 8.64 -3.67
CA ALA A 400 6.01 8.23 -5.06
C ALA A 400 6.60 6.81 -5.19
N PHE A 401 7.34 6.34 -4.17
CA PHE A 401 7.96 5.01 -4.12
C PHE A 401 7.33 4.08 -3.07
N LEU A 402 6.29 4.52 -2.34
CA LEU A 402 5.50 3.66 -1.45
C LEU A 402 4.33 3.01 -2.21
N PRO A 403 3.79 1.89 -1.73
CA PRO A 403 2.76 1.13 -2.46
C PRO A 403 1.50 1.94 -2.77
N VAL A 404 0.96 2.70 -1.81
CA VAL A 404 -0.21 3.59 -1.97
C VAL A 404 0.24 5.04 -1.83
N PHE A 405 -0.21 5.89 -2.75
CA PHE A 405 0.11 7.32 -2.77
C PHE A 405 -1.17 8.15 -2.71
N ARG A 406 -1.64 8.43 -1.49
CA ARG A 406 -2.87 9.18 -1.23
C ARG A 406 -2.57 10.45 -0.43
N ASP A 407 -2.82 11.62 -1.01
CA ASP A 407 -2.87 12.90 -0.33
C ASP A 407 -4.21 13.02 0.41
N HIS A 408 -4.18 13.17 1.74
CA HIS A 408 -5.38 13.26 2.55
C HIS A 408 -5.14 14.13 3.79
N SER A 409 -6.13 14.99 4.13
CA SER A 409 -6.05 15.91 5.25
C SER A 409 -7.40 16.15 5.91
N ALA A 410 -7.41 16.49 7.21
CA ALA A 410 -8.60 16.63 8.03
C ALA A 410 -9.39 17.91 7.73
N LYS A 411 -10.69 17.88 8.09
CA LYS A 411 -11.58 19.04 8.11
C LYS A 411 -11.07 20.10 9.09
N GLY A 412 -11.09 21.36 8.67
CA GLY A 412 -10.61 22.47 9.49
C GLY A 412 -9.09 22.68 9.48
N THR A 413 -8.31 21.82 8.82
CA THR A 413 -6.88 22.03 8.58
C THR A 413 -6.66 22.87 7.32
N PRO A 414 -5.47 23.48 7.13
CA PRO A 414 -5.10 24.09 5.86
C PRO A 414 -5.27 23.13 4.68
N ARG A 415 -5.51 23.67 3.49
CA ARG A 415 -5.49 22.90 2.26
C ARG A 415 -4.10 22.32 2.02
N ALA A 416 -4.03 21.13 1.39
CA ALA A 416 -2.79 20.40 1.17
C ALA A 416 -2.60 19.90 -0.27
N GLU A 417 -3.46 20.34 -1.20
CA GLU A 417 -3.37 19.92 -2.60
C GLU A 417 -2.01 20.29 -3.21
N PRO A 418 -1.49 19.50 -4.17
CA PRO A 418 -0.09 19.56 -4.63
C PRO A 418 0.31 20.88 -5.31
N TRP A 419 -0.63 21.70 -5.75
CA TRP A 419 -0.36 23.01 -6.39
C TRP A 419 -0.19 24.17 -5.41
N LEU A 420 -0.33 23.92 -4.13
CA LEU A 420 -0.12 24.93 -3.10
C LEU A 420 1.36 25.17 -2.86
N ASP A 421 1.69 26.25 -2.13
CA ASP A 421 3.05 26.65 -1.76
C ASP A 421 3.93 27.16 -2.92
N GLY A 422 3.31 27.50 -4.06
CA GLY A 422 3.99 28.18 -5.18
C GLY A 422 4.53 27.23 -6.26
N PRO A 423 5.05 27.82 -7.35
CA PRO A 423 5.40 27.07 -8.55
C PRO A 423 6.59 26.11 -8.38
N GLU A 424 7.53 26.42 -7.49
CA GLU A 424 8.68 25.58 -7.20
C GLU A 424 8.24 24.28 -6.54
N GLN A 425 7.43 24.35 -5.48
CA GLN A 425 6.90 23.18 -4.78
C GLN A 425 6.03 22.33 -5.69
N LEU A 426 5.16 22.98 -6.49
CA LEU A 426 4.36 22.29 -7.49
C LEU A 426 5.24 21.52 -8.50
N ALA A 427 6.31 22.14 -8.99
CA ALA A 427 7.19 21.51 -9.97
C ALA A 427 7.85 20.24 -9.41
N ILE A 428 8.31 20.30 -8.16
CA ILE A 428 8.91 19.13 -7.47
C ILE A 428 7.86 18.04 -7.26
N ARG A 429 6.72 18.36 -6.64
CA ARG A 429 5.65 17.39 -6.36
C ARG A 429 5.16 16.71 -7.64
N ARG A 430 4.92 17.49 -8.69
CA ARG A 430 4.54 16.95 -10.01
C ARG A 430 5.61 16.03 -10.59
N HIS A 431 6.90 16.38 -10.51
CA HIS A 431 8.00 15.54 -10.97
C HIS A 431 7.98 14.14 -10.33
N TYR A 432 7.72 14.04 -9.02
CA TYR A 432 7.64 12.76 -8.33
C TYR A 432 6.37 11.97 -8.67
N VAL A 433 5.24 12.64 -8.85
CA VAL A 433 4.04 11.99 -9.38
C VAL A 433 4.30 11.44 -10.78
N GLU A 434 4.89 12.25 -11.68
CA GLU A 434 5.26 11.82 -13.05
C GLU A 434 6.25 10.64 -13.04
N ALA A 435 7.25 10.65 -12.14
CA ALA A 435 8.18 9.53 -11.98
C ALA A 435 7.47 8.23 -11.63
N ARG A 436 6.46 8.28 -10.73
CA ARG A 436 5.63 7.12 -10.41
C ARG A 436 4.87 6.58 -11.61
N TYR A 437 4.27 7.45 -12.44
CA TYR A 437 3.54 7.01 -13.63
C TYR A 437 4.46 6.42 -14.69
N ARG A 438 5.69 6.92 -14.82
CA ARG A 438 6.70 6.27 -15.68
C ARG A 438 7.13 4.90 -15.17
N LEU A 439 7.16 4.71 -13.85
CA LEU A 439 7.46 3.43 -13.20
C LEU A 439 6.27 2.46 -13.17
N MET A 440 5.09 2.83 -13.66
CA MET A 440 3.88 2.01 -13.53
C MET A 440 4.05 0.58 -14.04
N PRO A 441 4.74 0.27 -15.16
CA PRO A 441 4.97 -1.11 -15.56
C PRO A 441 5.76 -1.93 -14.52
N PHE A 442 6.74 -1.32 -13.86
CA PHE A 442 7.50 -1.96 -12.79
C PHE A 442 6.65 -2.15 -11.53
N LEU A 443 5.94 -1.12 -11.08
CA LEU A 443 5.05 -1.18 -9.91
C LEU A 443 3.95 -2.23 -10.09
N TYR A 444 3.37 -2.30 -11.28
CA TYR A 444 2.32 -3.25 -11.58
C TYR A 444 2.83 -4.68 -11.65
N GLY A 445 4.05 -4.89 -12.17
CA GLY A 445 4.75 -6.18 -12.11
C GLY A 445 5.02 -6.61 -10.66
N LEU A 446 5.40 -5.68 -9.77
CA LEU A 446 5.55 -5.98 -8.34
C LEU A 446 4.22 -6.34 -7.67
N ALA A 447 3.13 -5.68 -8.07
CA ALA A 447 1.80 -5.97 -7.57
C ALA A 447 1.35 -7.39 -7.97
N GLU A 448 1.59 -7.79 -9.21
CA GLU A 448 1.33 -9.16 -9.65
C GLU A 448 2.20 -10.19 -8.91
N ALA A 449 3.47 -9.90 -8.77
CA ALA A 449 4.38 -10.77 -8.01
C ALA A 449 3.91 -10.93 -6.55
N ASN A 450 3.46 -9.85 -5.89
CA ASN A 450 2.88 -9.93 -4.55
C ASN A 450 1.65 -10.84 -4.50
N ALA A 451 0.71 -10.68 -5.42
CA ALA A 451 -0.49 -11.52 -5.47
C ALA A 451 -0.17 -13.01 -5.65
N ARG A 452 0.96 -13.34 -6.28
CA ARG A 452 1.42 -14.71 -6.52
C ARG A 452 2.30 -15.26 -5.40
N THR A 453 3.13 -14.43 -4.77
CA THR A 453 4.18 -14.89 -3.85
C THR A 453 4.03 -14.39 -2.42
N GLY A 454 3.24 -13.35 -2.17
CA GLY A 454 3.18 -12.64 -0.89
C GLY A 454 4.35 -11.67 -0.64
N ASP A 455 5.31 -11.53 -1.56
CA ASP A 455 6.42 -10.57 -1.41
C ASP A 455 5.91 -9.12 -1.33
N PRO A 456 6.25 -8.32 -0.32
CA PRO A 456 5.83 -6.93 -0.26
C PRO A 456 6.52 -6.09 -1.34
N LEU A 457 5.84 -5.02 -1.81
CA LEU A 457 6.39 -4.10 -2.81
C LEU A 457 7.55 -3.28 -2.20
N ALA A 458 7.25 -2.59 -1.10
CA ALA A 458 8.26 -1.87 -0.31
C ALA A 458 8.80 -2.79 0.80
N ARG A 459 10.13 -2.86 0.93
CA ARG A 459 10.81 -3.84 1.79
C ARG A 459 11.89 -3.18 2.63
N PRO A 460 12.00 -3.49 3.93
CA PRO A 460 13.16 -3.09 4.69
C PRO A 460 14.43 -3.75 4.14
N LEU A 461 15.59 -3.14 4.31
CA LEU A 461 16.84 -3.64 3.71
C LEU A 461 17.17 -5.08 4.12
N ILE A 462 16.84 -5.46 5.36
CA ILE A 462 17.03 -6.83 5.87
C ILE A 462 16.32 -7.90 5.03
N TYR A 463 15.26 -7.53 4.29
CA TYR A 463 14.51 -8.45 3.43
C TYR A 463 15.33 -8.95 2.24
N ASP A 464 15.99 -8.03 1.56
CA ASP A 464 16.74 -8.31 0.33
C ASP A 464 18.24 -8.50 0.57
N PHE A 465 18.75 -8.06 1.74
CA PHE A 465 20.17 -8.08 2.12
C PHE A 465 20.30 -8.62 3.55
N PRO A 466 20.11 -9.94 3.75
CA PRO A 466 20.22 -10.56 5.08
C PRO A 466 21.68 -10.48 5.58
N GLY A 467 21.83 -10.17 6.86
CA GLY A 467 23.10 -10.06 7.54
C GLY A 467 23.14 -8.93 8.55
N THR A 468 24.17 -8.89 9.37
CA THR A 468 24.21 -8.15 10.63
C THR A 468 24.33 -6.64 10.52
N ASP A 469 25.01 -6.16 9.51
CA ASP A 469 25.53 -4.79 9.51
C ASP A 469 24.50 -3.76 9.04
N VAL A 470 23.33 -4.22 8.57
CA VAL A 470 22.20 -3.34 8.29
C VAL A 470 21.68 -2.66 9.56
N HIS A 471 21.95 -3.27 10.71
CA HIS A 471 21.50 -2.76 12.02
C HIS A 471 22.39 -1.65 12.58
N ASP A 472 23.65 -1.58 12.16
CA ASP A 472 24.56 -0.49 12.51
C ASP A 472 24.22 0.82 11.79
N CYS A 473 23.28 0.75 10.85
CA CYS A 473 22.81 1.87 10.06
C CYS A 473 21.41 2.28 10.50
N ASP A 474 21.14 3.56 10.69
CA ASP A 474 19.75 4.04 10.82
C ASP A 474 19.06 3.94 9.44
N THR A 475 18.47 2.77 9.17
CA THR A 475 17.80 2.47 7.90
C THR A 475 16.30 2.76 7.92
N THR A 476 15.78 3.44 8.94
CA THR A 476 14.35 3.73 9.09
C THR A 476 13.78 4.43 7.85
N MET A 477 14.55 5.35 7.25
CA MET A 477 14.15 6.10 6.05
C MET A 477 14.69 5.49 4.75
N SER A 478 15.24 4.28 4.80
CA SER A 478 15.80 3.57 3.65
C SER A 478 15.07 2.24 3.44
N PHE A 479 14.64 1.99 2.21
CA PHE A 479 13.93 0.75 1.86
C PHE A 479 14.15 0.40 0.39
N THR A 480 13.89 -0.85 0.03
CA THR A 480 13.88 -1.24 -1.37
C THR A 480 12.45 -1.30 -1.92
N LEU A 481 12.32 -1.03 -3.21
CA LEU A 481 11.13 -1.32 -3.99
C LEU A 481 11.44 -2.53 -4.88
N GLY A 482 10.81 -3.67 -4.53
CA GLY A 482 11.01 -4.95 -5.21
C GLY A 482 12.45 -5.49 -5.19
N GLY A 483 13.31 -5.04 -4.24
CA GLY A 483 14.72 -5.42 -4.19
C GLY A 483 15.58 -4.85 -5.32
N ARG A 484 15.04 -3.95 -6.14
CA ARG A 484 15.67 -3.38 -7.34
C ARG A 484 15.98 -1.91 -7.25
N LEU A 485 15.07 -1.11 -6.67
CA LEU A 485 15.30 0.29 -6.38
C LEU A 485 15.55 0.44 -4.89
N LEU A 486 16.57 1.16 -4.51
CA LEU A 486 16.89 1.55 -3.13
C LEU A 486 16.57 3.03 -2.95
N ILE A 487 15.63 3.33 -2.10
CA ILE A 487 15.37 4.68 -1.61
C ILE A 487 16.29 4.90 -0.41
N ALA A 488 17.21 5.85 -0.50
CA ALA A 488 18.24 6.09 0.49
C ALA A 488 18.06 7.46 1.16
N GLY A 489 16.96 7.61 1.88
CA GLY A 489 16.64 8.86 2.54
C GLY A 489 17.50 9.17 3.75
N ALA A 490 17.58 10.45 4.10
CA ALA A 490 18.25 10.89 5.31
C ALA A 490 17.57 10.30 6.55
N PRO A 491 18.33 9.84 7.57
CA PRO A 491 17.78 9.31 8.83
C PRO A 491 16.79 10.26 9.51
N ARG A 492 17.05 11.57 9.35
CA ARG A 492 16.12 12.65 9.71
C ARG A 492 15.73 13.36 8.43
N PRO A 493 14.49 13.21 7.94
CA PRO A 493 14.06 13.74 6.63
C PRO A 493 14.12 15.28 6.55
N GLU A 494 14.10 15.96 7.69
CA GLU A 494 14.24 17.42 7.81
C GLU A 494 15.68 17.92 7.78
N GLN A 495 16.69 17.03 7.90
CA GLN A 495 18.08 17.47 7.99
C GLN A 495 18.60 18.07 6.68
N ARG A 496 19.46 19.07 6.82
CA ARG A 496 20.11 19.76 5.70
C ARG A 496 21.61 19.48 5.58
N ASN A 497 22.21 18.91 6.63
CA ASN A 497 23.61 18.49 6.62
C ASN A 497 23.77 17.15 5.91
N SER A 498 24.94 16.94 5.32
CA SER A 498 25.31 15.67 4.72
C SER A 498 25.20 14.52 5.72
N TYR A 499 24.87 13.34 5.21
CA TYR A 499 24.77 12.10 5.96
C TYR A 499 25.40 10.95 5.19
N ASP A 500 25.77 9.92 5.89
CA ASP A 500 26.27 8.69 5.30
C ASP A 500 25.12 7.71 5.15
N ALA A 501 24.67 7.51 3.91
CA ALA A 501 23.69 6.49 3.57
C ALA A 501 24.37 5.13 3.58
N CYS A 502 23.75 4.16 4.25
CA CYS A 502 24.16 2.76 4.19
C CYS A 502 23.58 2.08 2.94
N LEU A 503 24.47 1.63 2.08
CA LEU A 503 24.14 0.86 0.90
C LEU A 503 24.77 -0.52 0.98
N PRO A 504 24.07 -1.59 0.57
CA PRO A 504 24.68 -2.89 0.37
C PRO A 504 25.89 -2.79 -0.58
N THR A 505 26.97 -3.53 -0.28
CA THR A 505 28.17 -3.53 -1.12
C THR A 505 27.86 -3.98 -2.54
N GLY A 506 28.56 -3.38 -3.50
CA GLY A 506 28.38 -3.64 -4.92
C GLY A 506 28.19 -2.35 -5.71
N THR A 507 27.92 -2.49 -7.00
CA THR A 507 27.64 -1.35 -7.87
C THR A 507 26.14 -1.02 -7.81
N TRP A 508 25.86 0.26 -7.68
CA TRP A 508 24.55 0.87 -7.80
C TRP A 508 24.56 1.91 -8.91
N TYR A 509 23.41 2.30 -9.39
CA TYR A 509 23.25 3.37 -10.36
C TYR A 509 22.30 4.41 -9.82
N ASP A 510 22.69 5.67 -9.89
CA ASP A 510 21.78 6.76 -9.58
C ASP A 510 20.57 6.71 -10.53
N TYR A 511 19.37 6.64 -9.97
CA TYR A 511 18.13 6.48 -10.76
C TYR A 511 17.87 7.67 -11.68
N TRP A 512 18.25 8.88 -11.26
CA TRP A 512 17.94 10.11 -11.97
C TRP A 512 18.91 10.36 -13.14
N THR A 513 20.18 9.95 -13.00
CA THR A 513 21.24 10.22 -13.96
C THR A 513 21.73 8.99 -14.72
N GLY A 514 21.47 7.78 -14.20
CA GLY A 514 22.03 6.54 -14.74
C GLY A 514 23.51 6.33 -14.46
N ALA A 515 24.15 7.21 -13.69
CA ALA A 515 25.57 7.12 -13.36
C ALA A 515 25.85 6.00 -12.36
N ALA A 516 26.92 5.23 -12.58
CA ALA A 516 27.34 4.21 -11.65
C ALA A 516 27.94 4.83 -10.39
N VAL A 517 27.57 4.29 -9.22
CA VAL A 517 28.11 4.64 -7.90
C VAL A 517 28.51 3.39 -7.15
N THR A 518 29.59 3.47 -6.39
CA THR A 518 30.05 2.37 -5.54
C THR A 518 30.24 2.90 -4.12
N PRO A 519 29.49 2.36 -3.13
CA PRO A 519 29.67 2.75 -1.73
C PRO A 519 31.10 2.44 -1.28
N GLN A 520 31.63 3.27 -0.39
CA GLN A 520 32.91 2.98 0.27
C GLN A 520 32.72 1.78 1.19
N PRO A 521 33.54 0.72 1.07
CA PRO A 521 33.37 -0.46 1.90
C PRO A 521 33.48 -0.14 3.38
N SER A 522 32.57 -0.70 4.20
CA SER A 522 32.72 -0.70 5.66
C SER A 522 33.80 -1.70 6.07
N VAL A 523 34.49 -1.43 7.20
CA VAL A 523 35.53 -2.31 7.75
C VAL A 523 34.93 -3.58 8.34
N SER A 524 33.60 -3.60 8.59
CA SER A 524 32.91 -4.58 9.43
C SER A 524 31.80 -5.38 8.74
N GLY A 525 31.52 -5.23 7.41
CA GLY A 525 30.45 -6.01 6.82
C GLY A 525 30.03 -5.76 5.37
N PRO A 526 28.88 -6.35 4.93
CA PRO A 526 28.43 -6.31 3.54
C PRO A 526 27.79 -4.96 3.14
N PHE A 527 27.79 -3.96 4.01
CA PHE A 527 27.35 -2.61 3.72
C PHE A 527 28.54 -1.67 3.55
N GLY A 528 28.36 -0.68 2.71
CA GLY A 528 29.26 0.45 2.56
C GLY A 528 28.53 1.74 2.82
N THR A 529 29.26 2.83 2.84
CA THR A 529 28.71 4.18 3.03
C THR A 529 28.84 5.01 1.77
N LEU A 530 27.82 5.84 1.52
CA LEU A 530 27.82 6.87 0.49
C LEU A 530 27.41 8.20 1.14
N THR A 531 28.33 9.18 1.17
CA THR A 531 28.01 10.50 1.70
C THR A 531 27.08 11.24 0.76
N LEU A 532 25.90 11.60 1.22
CA LEU A 532 24.85 12.31 0.48
C LEU A 532 24.59 13.67 1.10
N THR A 533 24.28 14.65 0.27
CA THR A 533 23.85 15.98 0.73
C THR A 533 22.37 16.15 0.41
N PRO A 534 21.51 16.33 1.42
CA PRO A 534 20.07 16.47 1.21
C PRO A 534 19.74 17.68 0.34
N ARG A 535 18.83 17.48 -0.61
CA ARG A 535 18.21 18.53 -1.42
C ARG A 535 16.70 18.33 -1.35
N LEU A 536 15.94 19.41 -1.36
CA LEU A 536 14.48 19.31 -1.33
C LEU A 536 13.89 18.81 -2.66
N ASP A 537 14.59 19.07 -3.76
CA ASP A 537 14.16 18.64 -5.11
C ASP A 537 14.67 17.26 -5.51
N LEU A 538 15.42 16.58 -4.64
CA LEU A 538 16.05 15.30 -4.97
C LEU A 538 16.07 14.33 -3.77
N LEU A 539 15.20 13.32 -3.82
CA LEU A 539 15.32 12.13 -2.98
C LEU A 539 16.34 11.17 -3.61
N PRO A 540 17.40 10.77 -2.89
CA PRO A 540 18.35 9.79 -3.41
C PRO A 540 17.67 8.43 -3.65
N VAL A 541 17.69 7.99 -4.90
CA VAL A 541 17.19 6.69 -5.34
C VAL A 541 18.25 6.02 -6.18
N PHE A 542 18.56 4.77 -5.87
CA PHE A 542 19.58 3.99 -6.57
C PHE A 542 18.99 2.72 -7.16
N VAL A 543 19.44 2.36 -8.35
CA VAL A 543 19.09 1.12 -9.02
C VAL A 543 20.19 0.09 -8.78
N ARG A 544 19.81 -1.10 -8.33
CA ARG A 544 20.76 -2.21 -8.12
C ARG A 544 21.36 -2.67 -9.44
N ALA A 545 22.68 -2.86 -9.49
CA ALA A 545 23.32 -3.48 -10.64
C ALA A 545 22.71 -4.86 -10.95
N GLY A 546 22.53 -5.18 -12.23
CA GLY A 546 21.80 -6.35 -12.68
C GLY A 546 20.27 -6.16 -12.74
N THR A 547 19.79 -4.92 -12.77
CA THR A 547 18.36 -4.62 -12.95
C THR A 547 18.05 -4.30 -14.41
N ILE A 548 16.95 -4.84 -14.91
CA ILE A 548 16.27 -4.36 -16.12
C ILE A 548 14.94 -3.80 -15.67
N LEU A 549 14.77 -2.47 -15.81
CA LEU A 549 13.64 -1.72 -15.29
C LEU A 549 12.67 -1.34 -16.42
N PRO A 550 11.44 -1.91 -16.46
CA PRO A 550 10.44 -1.50 -17.43
C PRO A 550 9.81 -0.16 -17.03
N ARG A 551 9.70 0.77 -17.97
CA ARG A 551 9.02 2.07 -17.81
C ARG A 551 8.09 2.34 -18.98
N ALA A 552 7.18 3.29 -18.79
CA ALA A 552 6.24 3.74 -19.80
C ALA A 552 6.40 5.23 -20.11
N PRO A 553 6.00 5.68 -21.30
CA PRO A 553 5.73 7.09 -21.55
C PRO A 553 4.74 7.67 -20.55
N LEU A 554 4.90 8.95 -20.23
CA LEU A 554 4.05 9.64 -19.24
C LEU A 554 2.61 9.71 -19.73
N VAL A 555 1.68 9.36 -18.83
CA VAL A 555 0.23 9.51 -18.99
C VAL A 555 -0.36 10.32 -17.84
N GLN A 556 -1.58 10.85 -18.01
CA GLN A 556 -2.27 11.60 -16.96
C GLN A 556 -3.16 10.73 -16.06
N SER A 557 -3.40 9.49 -16.45
CA SER A 557 -4.05 8.45 -15.63
C SER A 557 -3.65 7.06 -16.15
N THR A 558 -3.81 6.02 -15.33
CA THR A 558 -3.52 4.64 -15.72
C THR A 558 -4.54 4.06 -16.71
N SER A 559 -5.70 4.72 -16.89
CA SER A 559 -6.67 4.39 -17.93
C SER A 559 -6.28 4.91 -19.32
N GLN A 560 -5.38 5.89 -19.37
CA GLN A 560 -4.86 6.40 -20.64
C GLN A 560 -3.85 5.43 -21.23
N ARG A 561 -4.01 5.08 -22.51
CA ARG A 561 -3.01 4.30 -23.24
C ARG A 561 -1.76 5.14 -23.46
N PRO A 562 -0.56 4.68 -23.03
CA PRO A 562 0.69 5.37 -23.30
C PRO A 562 0.97 5.47 -24.81
N ASP A 563 1.53 6.59 -25.23
CA ASP A 563 1.92 6.82 -26.63
C ASP A 563 3.45 6.74 -26.75
N GLY A 564 3.94 5.68 -27.37
CA GLY A 564 5.36 5.43 -27.57
C GLY A 564 5.78 3.98 -27.29
N PRO A 565 7.08 3.70 -27.24
CA PRO A 565 7.62 2.38 -26.94
C PRO A 565 7.54 2.06 -25.46
N LEU A 566 7.52 0.74 -25.11
CA LEU A 566 7.92 0.29 -23.78
C LEU A 566 9.41 0.57 -23.59
N GLU A 567 9.79 1.25 -22.52
CA GLU A 567 11.18 1.54 -22.18
C GLU A 567 11.74 0.42 -21.29
N LEU A 568 12.91 -0.11 -21.64
CA LEU A 568 13.68 -1.07 -20.83
C LEU A 568 15.05 -0.46 -20.52
N ASP A 569 15.21 -0.04 -19.28
CA ASP A 569 16.49 0.48 -18.79
C ASP A 569 17.32 -0.66 -18.20
N VAL A 570 18.47 -0.94 -18.79
CA VAL A 570 19.42 -1.96 -18.35
C VAL A 570 20.50 -1.33 -17.51
N TYR A 571 20.63 -1.77 -16.29
CA TYR A 571 21.68 -1.41 -15.34
C TYR A 571 22.62 -2.59 -15.19
N PRO A 572 23.77 -2.59 -15.88
CA PRO A 572 24.66 -3.76 -15.96
C PRO A 572 25.11 -4.28 -14.60
N GLY A 573 25.21 -5.60 -14.46
CA GLY A 573 25.67 -6.23 -13.23
C GLY A 573 25.36 -7.73 -13.17
N PRO A 574 25.71 -8.40 -12.07
CA PRO A 574 25.40 -9.81 -11.88
C PRO A 574 23.89 -10.04 -11.82
N ASP A 575 23.44 -11.26 -12.15
CA ASP A 575 22.02 -11.68 -12.15
C ASP A 575 21.09 -10.72 -12.89
N CYS A 576 21.57 -10.23 -14.04
CA CYS A 576 20.89 -9.21 -14.81
C CYS A 576 19.55 -9.70 -15.37
N ARG A 577 18.46 -9.17 -14.81
CA ARG A 577 17.09 -9.58 -15.14
C ARG A 577 16.04 -8.52 -14.84
N GLY A 578 14.92 -8.65 -15.53
CA GLY A 578 13.67 -7.93 -15.27
C GLY A 578 12.49 -8.72 -15.79
N GLU A 579 11.31 -8.32 -15.42
CA GLU A 579 10.05 -8.90 -15.88
C GLU A 579 9.13 -7.78 -16.38
N ILE A 580 8.46 -8.04 -17.48
CA ILE A 580 7.40 -7.21 -18.02
C ILE A 580 6.10 -7.95 -17.72
N TYR A 581 5.17 -7.30 -17.03
CA TYR A 581 3.81 -7.78 -16.83
C TYR A 581 2.80 -6.73 -17.24
N ASP A 582 1.75 -7.15 -17.94
CA ASP A 582 0.63 -6.28 -18.30
C ASP A 582 -0.67 -7.08 -18.46
N ASP A 583 -1.80 -6.43 -18.23
CA ASP A 583 -3.15 -6.89 -18.49
C ASP A 583 -4.07 -5.67 -18.70
N ASP A 584 -5.40 -5.83 -18.71
CA ASP A 584 -6.31 -4.69 -18.88
C ASP A 584 -6.35 -3.70 -17.71
N GLY A 585 -5.77 -4.08 -16.56
CA GLY A 585 -5.64 -3.22 -15.39
C GLY A 585 -6.87 -3.13 -14.47
N HIS A 586 -7.98 -3.80 -14.79
CA HIS A 586 -9.20 -3.69 -13.98
C HIS A 586 -10.01 -4.98 -13.85
N SER A 587 -10.01 -5.84 -14.87
CA SER A 587 -10.88 -7.03 -14.87
C SER A 587 -10.20 -8.26 -14.26
N MET A 588 -11.00 -9.30 -14.04
CA MET A 588 -10.56 -10.66 -13.67
C MET A 588 -10.07 -11.47 -14.88
N GLY A 589 -9.91 -10.85 -16.05
CA GLY A 589 -9.39 -11.48 -17.26
C GLY A 589 -8.03 -12.15 -17.06
N PHE A 590 -7.15 -11.55 -16.25
CA PHE A 590 -5.83 -12.10 -15.95
C PHE A 590 -5.89 -13.52 -15.37
N ALA A 591 -6.85 -13.81 -14.51
CA ALA A 591 -7.04 -15.15 -13.94
C ALA A 591 -7.50 -16.19 -14.98
N ARG A 592 -7.92 -15.73 -16.17
CA ARG A 592 -8.34 -16.55 -17.31
C ARG A 592 -7.30 -16.56 -18.45
N GLY A 593 -6.06 -16.13 -18.16
CA GLY A 593 -4.96 -16.10 -19.14
C GLY A 593 -4.86 -14.82 -19.98
N MET A 594 -5.73 -13.83 -19.73
CA MET A 594 -5.69 -12.52 -20.39
C MET A 594 -4.69 -11.60 -19.69
N PHE A 595 -3.45 -12.03 -19.65
CA PHE A 595 -2.28 -11.27 -19.18
C PHE A 595 -1.13 -11.44 -20.18
N LEU A 596 -0.10 -10.64 -20.01
CA LEU A 596 1.19 -10.73 -20.67
C LEU A 596 2.28 -10.80 -19.60
N ARG A 597 3.17 -11.78 -19.70
CA ARG A 597 4.41 -11.83 -18.93
C ARG A 597 5.57 -12.12 -19.86
N GLN A 598 6.68 -11.41 -19.69
CA GLN A 598 7.89 -11.63 -20.47
C GLN A 598 9.12 -11.41 -19.61
N GLN A 599 9.94 -12.44 -19.47
CA GLN A 599 11.22 -12.35 -18.78
C GLN A 599 12.25 -11.70 -19.70
N VAL A 600 13.08 -10.83 -19.11
CA VAL A 600 14.20 -10.18 -19.79
C VAL A 600 15.47 -10.42 -18.99
N THR A 601 16.52 -10.87 -19.64
CA THR A 601 17.83 -11.09 -19.01
C THR A 601 18.93 -10.40 -19.77
N CYS A 602 20.07 -10.11 -19.13
CA CYS A 602 21.25 -9.68 -19.85
C CYS A 602 22.49 -10.50 -19.45
N ALA A 603 23.41 -10.70 -20.38
CA ALA A 603 24.73 -11.18 -20.09
C ALA A 603 25.67 -9.96 -19.98
N ALA A 604 26.11 -9.70 -18.75
CA ALA A 604 27.00 -8.59 -18.42
C ALA A 604 28.23 -9.10 -17.65
N ASP A 605 29.38 -8.50 -17.92
CA ASP A 605 30.62 -8.70 -17.19
C ASP A 605 31.29 -7.36 -16.87
N ALA A 606 32.52 -7.37 -16.39
CA ALA A 606 33.29 -6.17 -16.07
C ALA A 606 33.53 -5.26 -17.30
N SER A 607 33.39 -5.77 -18.52
CA SER A 607 33.55 -5.01 -19.76
C SER A 607 32.25 -4.38 -20.25
N GLY A 608 31.10 -4.77 -19.69
CA GLY A 608 29.77 -4.25 -20.04
C GLY A 608 28.75 -5.34 -20.38
N VAL A 609 27.75 -4.99 -21.17
CA VAL A 609 26.67 -5.89 -21.61
C VAL A 609 26.99 -6.44 -22.99
N ALA A 610 27.06 -7.76 -23.14
CA ALA A 610 27.27 -8.41 -24.43
C ALA A 610 25.95 -8.72 -25.16
N ARG A 611 24.88 -8.98 -24.43
CA ARG A 611 23.57 -9.26 -25.02
C ARG A 611 22.44 -9.02 -24.01
N VAL A 612 21.26 -8.67 -24.54
CA VAL A 612 19.97 -8.69 -23.83
C VAL A 612 19.06 -9.71 -24.48
N THR A 613 18.42 -10.56 -23.69
CA THR A 613 17.53 -11.62 -24.16
C THR A 613 16.14 -11.40 -23.64
N LEU A 614 15.16 -11.26 -24.55
CA LEU A 614 13.74 -11.36 -24.24
C LEU A 614 13.32 -12.81 -24.42
N ALA A 615 12.73 -13.41 -23.39
CA ALA A 615 12.10 -14.73 -23.50
C ALA A 615 10.81 -14.68 -24.34
N PRO A 616 10.30 -15.80 -24.85
CA PRO A 616 8.94 -15.85 -25.39
C PRO A 616 7.92 -15.35 -24.35
N ARG A 617 6.92 -14.65 -24.84
CA ARG A 617 5.86 -14.07 -24.02
C ARG A 617 4.85 -15.15 -23.57
N GLU A 618 4.45 -15.10 -22.31
CA GLU A 618 3.37 -15.90 -21.74
C GLU A 618 2.06 -15.10 -21.75
N GLY A 619 0.92 -15.82 -21.77
CA GLY A 619 -0.42 -15.23 -21.76
C GLY A 619 -0.89 -14.73 -23.13
N HIS A 620 -2.10 -14.13 -23.15
CA HIS A 620 -2.81 -13.80 -24.41
C HIS A 620 -3.19 -12.31 -24.51
N PHE A 621 -2.77 -11.48 -23.58
CA PHE A 621 -3.07 -10.05 -23.59
C PHE A 621 -2.21 -9.31 -24.63
N ALA A 622 -2.83 -8.43 -25.43
CA ALA A 622 -2.13 -7.59 -26.38
C ALA A 622 -1.62 -6.31 -25.69
N PRO A 623 -0.32 -6.00 -25.77
CA PRO A 623 0.24 -4.83 -25.09
C PRO A 623 -0.25 -3.51 -25.72
N TRP A 624 -0.09 -2.42 -24.96
CA TRP A 624 -0.31 -1.07 -25.47
C TRP A 624 0.80 -0.59 -26.42
N TRP A 625 2.01 -1.18 -26.35
CA TRP A 625 3.16 -0.84 -27.20
C TRP A 625 3.27 -1.74 -28.43
N ASN A 626 3.92 -1.23 -29.45
CA ASN A 626 4.31 -1.96 -30.66
C ASN A 626 5.84 -1.97 -30.89
N ALA A 627 6.57 -1.24 -30.04
CA ALA A 627 8.03 -1.14 -30.07
C ALA A 627 8.58 -1.15 -28.64
N ILE A 628 9.84 -1.56 -28.53
CA ILE A 628 10.63 -1.53 -27.28
C ILE A 628 11.80 -0.58 -27.51
N ARG A 629 12.09 0.28 -26.53
CA ARG A 629 13.29 1.10 -26.46
C ARG A 629 14.20 0.57 -25.37
N LEU A 630 15.38 0.14 -25.74
CA LEU A 630 16.41 -0.38 -24.84
C LEU A 630 17.45 0.70 -24.57
N THR A 631 17.68 1.04 -23.31
CA THR A 631 18.72 1.97 -22.86
C THR A 631 19.69 1.23 -21.94
N ILE A 632 21.01 1.33 -22.21
CA ILE A 632 22.03 0.73 -21.36
C ILE A 632 22.71 1.83 -20.56
N HIS A 633 22.66 1.73 -19.25
CA HIS A 633 23.29 2.69 -18.33
C HIS A 633 24.74 2.33 -18.03
N GLY A 634 25.49 3.24 -17.40
CA GLY A 634 26.86 3.02 -16.95
C GLY A 634 27.94 3.62 -17.86
N GLY A 635 27.57 4.46 -18.82
CA GLY A 635 28.52 5.30 -19.58
C GLY A 635 29.37 4.56 -20.61
N VAL A 636 28.90 3.39 -21.08
CA VAL A 636 29.54 2.63 -22.15
C VAL A 636 28.70 2.74 -23.42
N ASP A 637 29.33 3.09 -24.54
CA ASP A 637 28.67 3.18 -25.84
C ASP A 637 28.62 1.82 -26.54
N TYR A 638 27.48 1.53 -27.17
CA TYR A 638 27.25 0.26 -27.86
C TYR A 638 26.76 0.45 -29.29
N THR A 639 26.91 -0.60 -30.10
CA THR A 639 26.05 -0.85 -31.27
C THR A 639 25.17 -2.04 -30.98
N ALA A 640 23.98 -2.10 -31.56
CA ALA A 640 23.04 -3.20 -31.32
C ALA A 640 22.64 -3.91 -32.61
N ARG A 641 22.43 -5.24 -32.52
CA ARG A 641 21.91 -6.07 -33.60
C ARG A 641 20.83 -7.02 -33.10
N ILE A 642 19.85 -7.28 -33.97
CA ILE A 642 18.80 -8.31 -33.73
C ILE A 642 18.76 -9.19 -34.97
N GLY A 643 18.97 -10.50 -34.81
CA GLY A 643 19.02 -11.42 -35.93
C GLY A 643 20.05 -11.03 -36.99
N GLY A 644 21.19 -10.50 -36.59
CA GLY A 644 22.28 -10.00 -37.45
C GLY A 644 22.04 -8.64 -38.10
N LYS A 645 20.84 -8.03 -37.95
CA LYS A 645 20.52 -6.71 -38.49
C LYS A 645 20.82 -5.61 -37.47
N ALA A 646 21.47 -4.54 -37.91
CA ALA A 646 21.77 -3.40 -37.06
C ALA A 646 20.50 -2.68 -36.62
N VAL A 647 20.46 -2.26 -35.36
CA VAL A 647 19.40 -1.41 -34.77
C VAL A 647 19.97 -0.01 -34.61
N ALA A 648 19.24 0.97 -35.13
CA ALA A 648 19.68 2.36 -35.05
C ALA A 648 19.56 2.88 -33.61
N GLU A 649 20.61 3.53 -33.14
CA GLU A 649 20.58 4.29 -31.90
C GLU A 649 19.90 5.65 -32.14
N ARG A 650 19.02 6.03 -31.24
CA ARG A 650 18.39 7.37 -31.20
C ARG A 650 18.26 7.82 -29.75
N ASP A 651 18.67 9.04 -29.47
CA ASP A 651 18.55 9.65 -28.13
C ASP A 651 19.08 8.75 -27.00
N GLY A 652 20.23 8.10 -27.21
CA GLY A 652 20.90 7.23 -26.24
C GLY A 652 20.23 5.87 -26.01
N GLY A 653 19.38 5.40 -26.92
CA GLY A 653 18.74 4.08 -26.83
C GLY A 653 18.48 3.43 -28.19
N PHE A 654 18.18 2.14 -28.18
CA PHE A 654 17.92 1.31 -29.35
C PHE A 654 16.42 0.98 -29.42
N THR A 655 15.75 1.47 -30.48
CA THR A 655 14.32 1.21 -30.68
C THR A 655 14.09 0.16 -31.75
N PHE A 656 13.32 -0.88 -31.42
CA PHE A 656 12.99 -2.00 -32.30
C PHE A 656 11.53 -2.45 -32.09
N ALA A 657 11.01 -3.17 -33.08
CA ALA A 657 9.63 -3.68 -33.01
C ALA A 657 9.49 -4.67 -31.83
N ASP A 658 8.28 -4.73 -31.27
CA ASP A 658 7.92 -5.69 -30.21
C ASP A 658 8.27 -7.14 -30.59
N GLN A 659 8.70 -7.93 -29.62
CA GLN A 659 9.25 -9.28 -29.80
C GLN A 659 8.48 -10.33 -28.98
N PRO A 660 7.22 -10.67 -29.35
CA PRO A 660 6.41 -11.59 -28.56
C PRO A 660 6.95 -13.04 -28.57
N GLN A 661 7.71 -13.44 -29.60
CA GLN A 661 8.33 -14.76 -29.69
C GLN A 661 9.71 -14.83 -29.02
N GLY A 662 10.11 -13.73 -28.38
CA GLY A 662 11.44 -13.57 -27.84
C GLY A 662 12.46 -13.10 -28.88
N ALA A 663 13.58 -12.57 -28.41
CA ALA A 663 14.69 -12.12 -29.24
C ALA A 663 15.99 -12.05 -28.45
N VAL A 664 17.11 -12.12 -29.16
CA VAL A 664 18.42 -11.78 -28.62
C VAL A 664 18.89 -10.49 -29.28
N ILE A 665 19.19 -9.51 -28.46
CA ILE A 665 19.82 -8.24 -28.85
C ILE A 665 21.31 -8.37 -28.53
N GLU A 666 22.12 -8.47 -29.56
CA GLU A 666 23.57 -8.51 -29.46
C GLU A 666 24.11 -7.08 -29.34
N LEU A 667 25.02 -6.85 -28.42
CA LEU A 667 25.60 -5.54 -28.11
C LEU A 667 27.11 -5.60 -28.27
N ASP A 668 27.66 -4.81 -29.19
CA ASP A 668 29.08 -4.64 -29.39
C ASP A 668 29.50 -3.27 -28.85
N ARG A 669 30.48 -3.22 -27.97
CA ARG A 669 31.06 -1.99 -27.44
C ARG A 669 31.76 -1.21 -28.57
N ARG A 670 31.54 0.12 -28.59
CA ARG A 670 32.23 1.03 -29.53
C ARG A 670 33.66 1.36 -29.08
#